data_0d69d52ecd6566014872ece4d881a32a
#
_entry.id   0d69d52ecd6566014872ece4d881a32a
#
_cell.length_a   1.000
_cell.length_b   1.000
_cell.length_c   1.000
_cell.angle_alpha   90.00
_cell.angle_beta   90.00
_cell.angle_gamma   90.00
#
_symmetry.space_group_name_H-M   'P 1'
#
loop_
_entity.id
_entity.type
_entity.pdbx_description
1 polymer ?
#
loop_
_entity_poly.entity_id
_entity_poly.type
_entity_poly.pdbx_seq_one_letter_code
_entity_poly.pdbx_strand_id
1 'polypeptide(L)'
;MKNLSSAQIRQMWLDFWKSKGHSVEPSGNLVPVNDPTLLWINSGVATLKKYFDGSVIPDNPRITNAQKSIRTNDIENVGKTARHHTMFEMLGNFSIGDYFRDEAIEWGFELLTSPEWFAFPIDKLYMTYYPDDVDSYNRWIALGVEPSHLIPLEDNFWEIGAGPSGPDTEIFFDRGPDFDPENIGIRLLEEDIENDRYIEIWNIVLSQFNADPAVPRSEYKELPNKNIDTGAGLERLAAIFQGAKTNFETDLFLPIIREVEKISGKTYDQDGDNMSFKVIADHIRALSFAIGDGALPGNEGRGYVLRRLLRRASMHGQRLGITEPFLYKLVETVGNIMESYYPEVLEKRAFIEKIVKSEEESFARTIHTGSQFAEQLMDKLAAEGKSEIDGRDIFKLYDTYGFQVELTEELAEHRGMTLDIAGFEAAMKEQQDRARASVVKGGSMGMQNETLAAITEESIFVYGQTALEASLSVIVADNARTEAVSEGQALLVFDQTPFYAEMGGQVADHGFVKNAAGDIVATVIDVQKAPNGQPLHTVELSASISVGQTYTLEIETKRRKGVEKNHTATHLLHAALHNIIGEHATQAGSLNEQDFLRFDFTHFEAVTAEELRRIEEEVNEQIWNAIPVVTVETDIETAKEMGAMALFGEKYGKEVRVVTIGDYSVELCGGTHVSNTAEIGIFKILKEEGIGSGTRRIIAVTGREAFLAYRDQEDALKEVAATIKSPQIKEVPNKVESLAQQVRDLQKENAALKEKAAAAAAGDIFKEVKDANGIRYIASQVQVSDAGALRTFADNWKQKDYSDVLVLVAAIGDKVNVLVASKSSDVHAGNLIKVLAPIVAGRGGGKPDMAMAGGSDASAIQTLLNSVAENL
;
A
#
# COMPACT_ATOMS: atom_id res chain seq x y z
N MET A 1 -42.17 3.70 21.21
CA MET A 1 -41.31 3.11 20.18
C MET A 1 -40.86 1.70 20.56
N LYS A 2 -40.64 0.82 19.58
CA LYS A 2 -40.00 -0.49 19.79
C LYS A 2 -38.53 -0.27 20.19
N ASN A 3 -37.98 -1.22 20.91
CA ASN A 3 -36.52 -1.28 21.09
C ASN A 3 -35.99 -2.42 20.20
N LEU A 4 -35.30 -2.09 19.10
CA LEU A 4 -34.87 -3.04 18.10
C LEU A 4 -33.31 -3.04 18.00
N SER A 5 -32.74 -4.23 17.88
CA SER A 5 -31.34 -4.36 17.51
C SER A 5 -31.14 -4.04 16.01
N SER A 6 -29.93 -3.70 15.63
CA SER A 6 -29.57 -3.45 14.22
C SER A 6 -29.90 -4.64 13.32
N ALA A 7 -29.64 -5.86 13.80
CA ALA A 7 -30.02 -7.08 13.08
C ALA A 7 -31.54 -7.22 12.89
N GLN A 8 -32.34 -6.84 13.89
CA GLN A 8 -33.82 -6.86 13.80
C GLN A 8 -34.31 -5.78 12.84
N ILE A 9 -33.70 -4.58 12.83
CA ILE A 9 -34.07 -3.49 11.91
C ILE A 9 -33.81 -3.93 10.49
N ARG A 10 -32.61 -4.46 10.19
CA ARG A 10 -32.23 -4.97 8.87
C ARG A 10 -33.20 -6.06 8.40
N GLN A 11 -33.44 -7.06 9.23
CA GLN A 11 -34.34 -8.15 8.89
C GLN A 11 -35.76 -7.67 8.65
N MET A 12 -36.29 -6.76 9.50
CA MET A 12 -37.64 -6.20 9.36
C MET A 12 -37.80 -5.41 8.07
N TRP A 13 -36.77 -4.66 7.66
CA TRP A 13 -36.72 -3.97 6.36
C TRP A 13 -36.83 -4.96 5.21
N LEU A 14 -36.00 -5.98 5.19
CA LEU A 14 -35.97 -6.97 4.11
C LEU A 14 -37.30 -7.76 4.06
N ASP A 15 -37.85 -8.16 5.21
CA ASP A 15 -39.13 -8.87 5.28
C ASP A 15 -40.32 -8.02 4.82
N PHE A 16 -40.33 -6.72 5.16
CA PHE A 16 -41.34 -5.79 4.68
C PHE A 16 -41.35 -5.70 3.15
N TRP A 17 -40.19 -5.39 2.54
CA TRP A 17 -40.12 -5.26 1.10
C TRP A 17 -40.34 -6.58 0.37
N LYS A 18 -39.92 -7.68 0.95
CA LYS A 18 -40.26 -9.01 0.44
C LYS A 18 -41.78 -9.24 0.45
N SER A 19 -42.49 -8.76 1.47
CA SER A 19 -43.96 -8.86 1.51
C SER A 19 -44.65 -8.03 0.41
N LYS A 20 -43.97 -6.99 -0.11
CA LYS A 20 -44.39 -6.17 -1.26
C LYS A 20 -43.94 -6.74 -2.63
N GLY A 21 -43.37 -7.97 -2.65
CA GLY A 21 -42.95 -8.68 -3.85
C GLY A 21 -41.54 -8.40 -4.33
N HIS A 22 -40.69 -7.80 -3.50
CA HIS A 22 -39.29 -7.56 -3.85
C HIS A 22 -38.46 -8.83 -3.70
N SER A 23 -37.49 -9.02 -4.61
CA SER A 23 -36.40 -9.97 -4.42
C SER A 23 -35.36 -9.36 -3.49
N VAL A 24 -34.83 -10.18 -2.58
CA VAL A 24 -33.75 -9.78 -1.69
C VAL A 24 -32.42 -10.11 -2.37
N GLU A 25 -31.68 -9.06 -2.73
CA GLU A 25 -30.35 -9.20 -3.29
C GLU A 25 -29.29 -9.17 -2.14
N PRO A 26 -28.26 -10.04 -2.19
CA PRO A 26 -27.19 -9.98 -1.21
C PRO A 26 -26.41 -8.67 -1.33
N SER A 27 -25.73 -8.26 -0.26
CA SER A 27 -24.79 -7.14 -0.31
C SER A 27 -23.66 -7.43 -1.29
N GLY A 28 -23.41 -6.52 -2.21
CA GLY A 28 -22.24 -6.58 -3.07
C GLY A 28 -20.95 -6.28 -2.30
N ASN A 29 -19.80 -6.62 -2.90
CA ASN A 29 -18.49 -6.27 -2.36
C ASN A 29 -18.30 -4.75 -2.33
N LEU A 30 -17.55 -4.26 -1.34
CA LEU A 30 -17.15 -2.85 -1.27
C LEU A 30 -16.24 -2.45 -2.42
N VAL A 31 -15.48 -3.40 -2.97
CA VAL A 31 -14.65 -3.20 -4.16
C VAL A 31 -15.53 -3.33 -5.40
N PRO A 32 -15.74 -2.25 -6.20
CA PRO A 32 -16.55 -2.33 -7.40
C PRO A 32 -16.00 -3.32 -8.42
N VAL A 33 -16.87 -4.13 -8.99
CA VAL A 33 -16.53 -5.03 -10.08
C VAL A 33 -16.96 -4.38 -11.41
N ASN A 34 -16.01 -4.19 -12.33
CA ASN A 34 -16.26 -3.61 -13.67
C ASN A 34 -16.78 -2.16 -13.68
N ASP A 35 -16.62 -1.40 -12.62
CA ASP A 35 -16.94 0.04 -12.57
C ASP A 35 -15.71 0.88 -12.24
N PRO A 36 -14.97 1.41 -13.23
CA PRO A 36 -13.80 2.24 -13.01
C PRO A 36 -14.13 3.65 -12.50
N THR A 37 -15.41 4.03 -12.48
CA THR A 37 -15.85 5.37 -12.02
C THR A 37 -15.94 5.46 -10.50
N LEU A 38 -16.05 4.33 -9.81
CA LEU A 38 -16.17 4.26 -8.36
C LEU A 38 -14.89 3.72 -7.71
N LEU A 39 -14.40 4.43 -6.72
CA LEU A 39 -13.33 3.92 -5.87
C LEU A 39 -13.86 2.83 -4.91
N TRP A 40 -15.04 3.06 -4.35
CA TRP A 40 -15.76 2.16 -3.44
C TRP A 40 -17.23 2.12 -3.79
N ILE A 41 -17.91 1.03 -3.49
CA ILE A 41 -19.37 1.01 -3.45
C ILE A 41 -19.81 1.96 -2.33
N ASN A 42 -20.59 2.98 -2.67
CA ASN A 42 -20.93 4.11 -1.81
C ASN A 42 -22.45 4.29 -1.57
N SER A 43 -23.27 3.42 -2.19
CA SER A 43 -24.72 3.44 -2.07
C SER A 43 -25.35 2.09 -2.43
N GLY A 44 -26.62 1.90 -2.07
CA GLY A 44 -27.38 0.69 -2.40
C GLY A 44 -27.53 0.46 -3.90
N VAL A 45 -27.75 1.53 -4.66
CA VAL A 45 -27.92 1.48 -6.12
C VAL A 45 -26.63 1.20 -6.90
N ALA A 46 -25.48 1.46 -6.29
CA ALA A 46 -24.19 1.35 -6.99
C ALA A 46 -23.94 -0.05 -7.57
N THR A 47 -24.46 -1.10 -6.94
CA THR A 47 -24.36 -2.50 -7.42
C THR A 47 -25.42 -2.84 -8.46
N LEU A 48 -26.43 -1.98 -8.64
CA LEU A 48 -27.60 -2.19 -9.49
C LEU A 48 -27.59 -1.32 -10.76
N LYS A 49 -26.53 -0.54 -11.00
CA LYS A 49 -26.44 0.41 -12.14
C LYS A 49 -26.84 -0.20 -13.48
N LYS A 50 -26.45 -1.45 -13.73
CA LYS A 50 -26.79 -2.20 -14.97
C LYS A 50 -28.29 -2.37 -15.22
N TYR A 51 -29.11 -2.30 -14.18
CA TYR A 51 -30.58 -2.36 -14.27
C TYR A 51 -31.15 -0.97 -14.54
N PHE A 52 -30.57 0.06 -13.92
CA PHE A 52 -31.02 1.44 -14.09
C PHE A 52 -30.66 2.04 -15.45
N ASP A 53 -29.54 1.64 -16.05
CA ASP A 53 -29.12 2.07 -17.40
C ASP A 53 -29.75 1.22 -18.51
N GLY A 54 -30.48 0.16 -18.15
CA GLY A 54 -31.17 -0.73 -19.08
C GLY A 54 -30.27 -1.72 -19.82
N SER A 55 -28.99 -1.85 -19.45
CA SER A 55 -28.06 -2.82 -20.08
C SER A 55 -28.41 -4.26 -19.72
N VAL A 56 -29.06 -4.49 -18.58
CA VAL A 56 -29.56 -5.78 -18.12
C VAL A 56 -30.99 -5.62 -17.62
N ILE A 57 -31.85 -6.55 -17.98
CA ILE A 57 -33.24 -6.61 -17.46
C ILE A 57 -33.22 -7.53 -16.25
N PRO A 58 -33.60 -7.09 -15.04
CA PRO A 58 -33.65 -7.96 -13.87
C PRO A 58 -34.80 -8.98 -13.97
N ASP A 59 -34.60 -10.15 -13.38
CA ASP A 59 -35.67 -11.18 -13.29
C ASP A 59 -36.90 -10.69 -12.53
N ASN A 60 -36.68 -9.88 -11.50
CA ASN A 60 -37.72 -9.17 -10.77
C ASN A 60 -37.39 -7.67 -10.74
N PRO A 61 -38.27 -6.79 -11.27
CA PRO A 61 -38.02 -5.35 -11.27
C PRO A 61 -38.11 -4.72 -9.87
N ARG A 62 -38.55 -5.45 -8.85
CA ARG A 62 -38.59 -5.03 -7.45
C ARG A 62 -37.44 -5.66 -6.69
N ILE A 63 -36.51 -4.86 -6.23
CA ILE A 63 -35.29 -5.33 -5.54
C ILE A 63 -35.21 -4.64 -4.17
N THR A 64 -34.73 -5.37 -3.17
CA THR A 64 -34.34 -4.80 -1.87
C THR A 64 -33.02 -5.37 -1.41
N ASN A 65 -32.22 -4.57 -0.73
CA ASN A 65 -30.94 -5.00 -0.18
C ASN A 65 -30.60 -4.26 1.12
N ALA A 66 -29.59 -4.79 1.81
CA ALA A 66 -28.84 -4.07 2.84
C ALA A 66 -27.38 -4.02 2.36
N GLN A 67 -26.99 -2.90 1.76
CA GLN A 67 -25.70 -2.75 1.09
C GLN A 67 -24.67 -2.10 1.99
N LYS A 68 -23.55 -2.78 2.24
CA LYS A 68 -22.35 -2.19 2.84
C LYS A 68 -21.77 -1.15 1.89
N SER A 69 -21.43 0.03 2.42
CA SER A 69 -20.99 1.18 1.62
C SER A 69 -19.86 1.93 2.31
N ILE A 70 -18.94 2.51 1.55
CA ILE A 70 -17.86 3.37 2.04
C ILE A 70 -17.96 4.75 1.38
N ARG A 71 -17.93 5.82 2.22
CA ARG A 71 -17.78 7.20 1.80
C ARG A 71 -16.51 7.81 2.39
N THR A 72 -15.57 8.17 1.53
CA THR A 72 -14.25 8.66 1.94
C THR A 72 -14.21 10.13 2.33
N ASN A 73 -15.17 10.92 1.86
CA ASN A 73 -15.34 12.32 2.22
C ASN A 73 -15.83 12.53 3.66
N ASP A 74 -16.38 11.48 4.29
CA ASP A 74 -16.88 11.55 5.68
C ASP A 74 -15.82 11.18 6.73
N ILE A 75 -14.62 10.75 6.32
CA ILE A 75 -13.58 10.25 7.23
C ILE A 75 -13.22 11.29 8.29
N GLU A 76 -13.08 12.57 7.94
CA GLU A 76 -12.71 13.65 8.84
C GLU A 76 -13.83 13.99 9.85
N ASN A 77 -15.09 13.69 9.49
CA ASN A 77 -16.27 13.94 10.32
C ASN A 77 -16.49 12.85 11.37
N VAL A 78 -15.86 11.66 11.16
CA VAL A 78 -15.96 10.55 12.10
C VAL A 78 -15.39 10.92 13.47
N GLY A 79 -16.22 10.75 14.49
CA GLY A 79 -15.92 11.10 15.87
C GLY A 79 -16.22 12.55 16.24
N LYS A 80 -16.29 13.48 15.26
CA LYS A 80 -16.69 14.89 15.47
C LYS A 80 -18.21 15.05 15.51
N THR A 81 -18.92 14.34 14.65
CA THR A 81 -20.39 14.37 14.56
C THR A 81 -21.04 13.12 15.18
N ALA A 82 -22.34 13.18 15.39
CA ALA A 82 -23.11 12.07 15.98
C ALA A 82 -23.41 10.94 14.97
N ARG A 83 -23.30 11.18 13.65
CA ARG A 83 -23.91 10.35 12.61
C ARG A 83 -23.05 9.96 11.42
N HIS A 84 -21.85 10.54 11.23
CA HIS A 84 -20.98 10.23 10.10
C HIS A 84 -20.11 9.01 10.37
N HIS A 85 -20.01 8.15 9.35
CA HIS A 85 -19.24 6.91 9.35
C HIS A 85 -18.48 6.76 8.06
N THR A 86 -17.31 6.12 8.13
CA THR A 86 -16.55 5.71 6.94
C THR A 86 -17.27 4.59 6.22
N MET A 87 -17.65 3.53 6.95
CA MET A 87 -18.43 2.40 6.45
C MET A 87 -19.79 2.39 7.15
N PHE A 88 -20.85 2.23 6.37
CA PHE A 88 -22.23 2.16 6.86
C PHE A 88 -23.04 1.19 6.01
N GLU A 89 -24.20 0.80 6.52
CA GLU A 89 -25.15 -0.02 5.79
C GLU A 89 -26.32 0.84 5.29
N MET A 90 -26.52 0.79 3.97
CA MET A 90 -27.66 1.41 3.31
C MET A 90 -28.73 0.36 3.04
N LEU A 91 -29.90 0.53 3.65
CA LEU A 91 -31.08 -0.28 3.39
C LEU A 91 -31.83 0.32 2.19
N GLY A 92 -31.97 -0.44 1.12
CA GLY A 92 -32.56 0.04 -0.12
C GLY A 92 -33.77 -0.77 -0.58
N ASN A 93 -34.70 -0.09 -1.23
CA ASN A 93 -35.73 -0.67 -2.05
C ASN A 93 -35.75 0.01 -3.42
N PHE A 94 -35.84 -0.76 -4.46
CA PHE A 94 -35.66 -0.31 -5.83
C PHE A 94 -36.80 -0.80 -6.70
N SER A 95 -37.22 0.07 -7.65
CA SER A 95 -38.19 -0.28 -8.71
C SER A 95 -37.54 0.04 -10.06
N ILE A 96 -37.46 -0.94 -10.90
CA ILE A 96 -36.91 -0.81 -12.26
C ILE A 96 -38.09 -0.81 -13.23
N GLY A 97 -38.71 0.38 -13.44
CA GLY A 97 -39.84 0.55 -14.36
C GLY A 97 -41.12 -0.16 -13.94
N ASP A 98 -41.34 -0.47 -12.67
CA ASP A 98 -42.56 -1.14 -12.19
C ASP A 98 -43.42 -0.17 -11.36
N TYR A 99 -43.22 -0.03 -10.05
CA TYR A 99 -43.93 0.98 -9.25
C TYR A 99 -43.13 2.29 -9.21
N PHE A 100 -43.85 3.38 -8.82
CA PHE A 100 -43.20 4.69 -8.77
C PHE A 100 -43.63 5.44 -7.49
N ARG A 101 -43.74 6.77 -7.54
CA ARG A 101 -43.98 7.71 -6.42
C ARG A 101 -45.02 7.25 -5.42
N ASP A 102 -46.26 6.95 -5.94
CA ASP A 102 -47.39 6.72 -5.09
C ASP A 102 -47.24 5.50 -4.19
N GLU A 103 -46.79 4.39 -4.77
CA GLU A 103 -46.53 3.15 -4.03
C GLU A 103 -45.31 3.29 -3.15
N ALA A 104 -44.23 3.94 -3.64
CA ALA A 104 -43.02 4.12 -2.85
C ALA A 104 -43.30 4.89 -1.55
N ILE A 105 -44.01 5.99 -1.63
CA ILE A 105 -44.40 6.82 -0.48
C ILE A 105 -45.40 6.07 0.40
N GLU A 106 -46.44 5.42 -0.15
CA GLU A 106 -47.43 4.68 0.62
C GLU A 106 -46.80 3.52 1.40
N TRP A 107 -46.00 2.69 0.72
CA TRP A 107 -45.35 1.57 1.42
C TRP A 107 -44.27 2.04 2.39
N GLY A 108 -43.57 3.11 2.05
CA GLY A 108 -42.65 3.74 2.98
C GLY A 108 -43.33 4.21 4.25
N PHE A 109 -44.45 4.91 4.12
CA PHE A 109 -45.27 5.36 5.26
C PHE A 109 -45.79 4.17 6.07
N GLU A 110 -46.27 3.10 5.44
CA GLU A 110 -46.70 1.86 6.10
C GLU A 110 -45.57 1.25 6.90
N LEU A 111 -44.34 1.10 6.32
CA LEU A 111 -43.18 0.56 7.01
C LEU A 111 -42.88 1.39 8.27
N LEU A 112 -42.88 2.71 8.13
CA LEU A 112 -42.49 3.60 9.22
C LEU A 112 -43.52 3.64 10.36
N THR A 113 -44.82 3.66 10.04
CA THR A 113 -45.89 3.98 11.04
C THR A 113 -46.69 2.78 11.52
N SER A 114 -46.75 1.68 10.73
CA SER A 114 -47.53 0.50 11.12
C SER A 114 -47.00 -0.16 12.40
N PRO A 115 -47.89 -0.54 13.34
CA PRO A 115 -47.50 -1.27 14.57
C PRO A 115 -46.78 -2.62 14.29
N GLU A 116 -47.03 -3.24 13.16
CA GLU A 116 -46.39 -4.52 12.77
C GLU A 116 -44.91 -4.29 12.42
N TRP A 117 -44.60 -3.15 11.86
CA TRP A 117 -43.29 -2.78 11.38
C TRP A 117 -42.54 -1.84 12.34
N PHE A 118 -42.04 -0.70 11.91
CA PHE A 118 -41.22 0.21 12.73
C PHE A 118 -42.04 0.93 13.84
N ALA A 119 -43.30 1.24 13.59
CA ALA A 119 -44.18 1.86 14.54
C ALA A 119 -43.70 3.22 15.10
N PHE A 120 -43.10 4.04 14.23
CA PHE A 120 -42.74 5.40 14.60
C PHE A 120 -44.01 6.26 14.84
N PRO A 121 -44.00 7.12 15.85
CA PRO A 121 -45.06 8.12 16.02
C PRO A 121 -45.05 9.12 14.86
N ILE A 122 -46.19 9.31 14.22
CA ILE A 122 -46.27 10.18 13.02
C ILE A 122 -45.88 11.63 13.33
N ASP A 123 -46.18 12.11 14.56
CA ASP A 123 -45.81 13.44 15.04
C ASP A 123 -44.30 13.66 15.25
N LYS A 124 -43.52 12.61 15.09
CA LYS A 124 -42.04 12.67 15.10
C LYS A 124 -41.44 12.64 13.72
N LEU A 125 -42.23 12.42 12.67
CA LEU A 125 -41.75 12.32 11.30
C LEU A 125 -41.94 13.64 10.57
N TYR A 126 -40.87 14.09 9.92
CA TYR A 126 -40.83 15.24 9.03
C TYR A 126 -40.32 14.80 7.67
N MET A 127 -40.90 15.35 6.61
CA MET A 127 -40.51 15.04 5.24
C MET A 127 -40.09 16.31 4.54
N THR A 128 -38.97 16.25 3.85
CA THR A 128 -38.61 17.30 2.90
C THR A 128 -39.03 16.89 1.49
N TYR A 129 -39.16 17.84 0.59
CA TYR A 129 -39.56 17.57 -0.79
C TYR A 129 -39.11 18.69 -1.72
N TYR A 130 -38.88 18.37 -3.00
CA TYR A 130 -38.59 19.36 -4.02
C TYR A 130 -39.78 20.27 -4.27
N PRO A 131 -39.66 21.61 -4.25
CA PRO A 131 -40.83 22.54 -4.29
C PRO A 131 -41.78 22.34 -5.47
N ASP A 132 -41.24 21.98 -6.65
CA ASP A 132 -42.04 21.72 -7.86
C ASP A 132 -42.68 20.31 -7.86
N ASP A 133 -42.30 19.41 -6.93
CA ASP A 133 -42.87 18.07 -6.80
C ASP A 133 -44.15 18.08 -5.91
N VAL A 134 -45.16 18.73 -6.43
CA VAL A 134 -46.47 18.85 -5.77
C VAL A 134 -47.16 17.49 -5.56
N ASP A 135 -46.86 16.52 -6.41
CA ASP A 135 -47.43 15.17 -6.32
C ASP A 135 -46.94 14.44 -5.06
N SER A 136 -45.66 14.52 -4.73
CA SER A 136 -45.12 13.96 -3.49
C SER A 136 -45.72 14.66 -2.25
N TYR A 137 -45.81 15.98 -2.27
CA TYR A 137 -46.51 16.72 -1.19
C TYR A 137 -47.95 16.23 -1.00
N ASN A 138 -48.75 16.17 -2.07
CA ASN A 138 -50.15 15.72 -2.01
C ASN A 138 -50.26 14.26 -1.51
N ARG A 139 -49.30 13.40 -1.89
CA ARG A 139 -49.30 12.01 -1.44
C ARG A 139 -49.08 11.91 0.06
N TRP A 140 -48.12 12.63 0.61
CA TRP A 140 -47.90 12.69 2.07
C TRP A 140 -49.11 13.22 2.82
N ILE A 141 -49.76 14.29 2.36
CA ILE A 141 -51.01 14.81 2.93
C ILE A 141 -52.12 13.76 2.93
N ALA A 142 -52.29 13.04 1.81
CA ALA A 142 -53.32 12.00 1.71
C ALA A 142 -53.11 10.83 2.70
N LEU A 143 -51.85 10.59 3.14
CA LEU A 143 -51.49 9.59 4.15
C LEU A 143 -51.65 10.12 5.59
N GLY A 144 -51.99 11.42 5.78
CA GLY A 144 -52.24 11.99 7.08
C GLY A 144 -51.04 12.70 7.73
N VAL A 145 -50.01 13.02 6.95
CA VAL A 145 -48.91 13.87 7.43
C VAL A 145 -49.40 15.31 7.53
N GLU A 146 -49.16 15.95 8.67
CA GLU A 146 -49.56 17.35 8.89
C GLU A 146 -48.76 18.29 7.94
N PRO A 147 -49.42 19.32 7.31
CA PRO A 147 -48.72 20.25 6.43
C PRO A 147 -47.47 20.92 7.02
N SER A 148 -47.47 21.14 8.35
CA SER A 148 -46.33 21.71 9.09
C SER A 148 -45.11 20.77 9.19
N HIS A 149 -45.26 19.49 8.82
CA HIS A 149 -44.18 18.49 8.79
C HIS A 149 -43.62 18.27 7.40
N LEU A 150 -44.13 19.03 6.39
CA LEU A 150 -43.68 18.96 5.00
C LEU A 150 -42.88 20.21 4.65
N ILE A 151 -41.57 20.06 4.46
CA ILE A 151 -40.62 21.16 4.29
C ILE A 151 -40.15 21.22 2.85
N PRO A 152 -40.41 22.29 2.10
CA PRO A 152 -39.88 22.42 0.73
C PRO A 152 -38.41 22.80 0.74
N LEU A 153 -37.56 22.03 0.06
CA LEU A 153 -36.13 22.31 -0.13
C LEU A 153 -35.73 22.17 -1.61
N GLU A 154 -35.03 23.17 -2.13
CA GLU A 154 -34.49 23.14 -3.51
C GLU A 154 -33.47 22.03 -3.75
N ASP A 155 -32.81 21.59 -2.69
CA ASP A 155 -31.79 20.54 -2.74
C ASP A 155 -32.39 19.13 -2.81
N ASN A 156 -33.71 18.96 -2.62
CA ASN A 156 -34.41 17.70 -2.84
C ASN A 156 -34.60 17.35 -4.34
N PHE A 157 -33.54 17.51 -5.11
CA PHE A 157 -33.44 17.06 -6.50
C PHE A 157 -32.10 16.36 -6.72
N TRP A 158 -32.15 15.06 -6.83
CA TRP A 158 -30.98 14.20 -6.97
C TRP A 158 -30.46 14.17 -8.41
N GLU A 159 -29.17 14.50 -8.59
CA GLU A 159 -28.43 14.42 -9.85
C GLU A 159 -26.93 14.25 -9.65
N ILE A 160 -26.27 13.44 -10.50
CA ILE A 160 -24.80 13.21 -10.47
C ILE A 160 -24.18 13.50 -11.84
N GLY A 161 -24.45 14.65 -12.42
CA GLY A 161 -24.03 14.99 -13.76
C GLY A 161 -25.02 14.47 -14.82
N ALA A 162 -24.58 13.82 -15.89
CA ALA A 162 -25.47 13.28 -16.91
C ALA A 162 -26.03 11.92 -16.49
N GLY A 163 -27.31 11.66 -16.80
CA GLY A 163 -27.97 10.38 -16.57
C GLY A 163 -29.23 10.46 -15.68
N PRO A 164 -29.66 9.33 -15.09
CA PRO A 164 -30.86 9.28 -14.26
C PRO A 164 -30.84 10.31 -13.15
N SER A 165 -31.94 11.05 -13.01
CA SER A 165 -32.09 12.12 -12.02
C SER A 165 -33.57 12.35 -11.71
N GLY A 166 -33.88 13.10 -10.67
CA GLY A 166 -35.23 13.47 -10.31
C GLY A 166 -35.39 14.04 -8.92
N PRO A 167 -36.59 14.51 -8.61
CA PRO A 167 -36.91 14.97 -7.29
C PRO A 167 -36.79 13.83 -6.26
N ASP A 168 -36.54 14.17 -5.04
CA ASP A 168 -36.53 13.25 -3.93
C ASP A 168 -37.28 13.78 -2.71
N THR A 169 -37.59 12.89 -1.79
CA THR A 169 -38.23 13.22 -0.53
C THR A 169 -37.47 12.48 0.56
N GLU A 170 -36.95 13.26 1.51
CA GLU A 170 -36.20 12.73 2.64
C GLU A 170 -37.11 12.68 3.87
N ILE A 171 -36.93 11.64 4.67
CA ILE A 171 -37.69 11.44 5.90
C ILE A 171 -36.74 11.65 7.08
N PHE A 172 -37.16 12.57 7.96
CA PHE A 172 -36.43 12.93 9.18
C PHE A 172 -37.22 12.49 10.41
N PHE A 173 -36.50 12.13 11.46
CA PHE A 173 -37.06 11.83 12.77
C PHE A 173 -36.67 12.92 13.78
N ASP A 174 -37.69 13.57 14.42
CA ASP A 174 -37.46 14.54 15.50
C ASP A 174 -37.18 13.84 16.83
N ARG A 175 -35.93 13.91 17.26
CA ARG A 175 -35.46 13.37 18.53
C ARG A 175 -35.86 14.18 19.74
N GLY A 176 -36.40 15.39 19.51
CA GLY A 176 -36.89 16.29 20.53
C GLY A 176 -35.93 17.41 20.92
N PRO A 177 -36.40 18.34 21.74
CA PRO A 177 -35.70 19.59 22.08
C PRO A 177 -34.40 19.37 22.86
N ASP A 178 -34.20 18.23 23.50
CA ASP A 178 -32.96 17.92 24.20
C ASP A 178 -31.73 17.86 23.24
N PHE A 179 -31.98 17.70 21.94
CA PHE A 179 -30.97 17.71 20.88
C PHE A 179 -30.88 19.03 20.11
N ASP A 180 -31.51 20.11 20.64
CA ASP A 180 -31.51 21.44 20.09
C ASP A 180 -31.28 22.46 21.22
N PRO A 181 -30.06 22.54 21.76
CA PRO A 181 -29.76 23.37 22.93
C PRO A 181 -29.96 24.88 22.71
N GLU A 182 -29.90 25.30 21.44
CA GLU A 182 -30.10 26.68 21.04
C GLU A 182 -31.60 27.01 20.82
N ASN A 183 -32.46 25.98 20.87
CA ASN A 183 -33.91 26.08 20.65
C ASN A 183 -34.29 26.76 19.32
N ILE A 184 -33.57 26.37 18.25
CA ILE A 184 -33.77 26.88 16.89
C ILE A 184 -35.10 26.33 16.31
N GLY A 185 -35.45 25.11 16.66
CA GLY A 185 -36.72 24.47 16.25
C GLY A 185 -36.71 24.05 14.78
N ILE A 186 -37.87 24.22 14.12
CA ILE A 186 -38.10 23.76 12.75
C ILE A 186 -37.17 24.42 11.72
N ARG A 187 -36.64 25.60 12.01
CA ARG A 187 -35.69 26.26 11.15
C ARG A 187 -34.40 25.44 10.90
N LEU A 188 -34.11 24.50 11.79
CA LEU A 188 -33.01 23.56 11.55
C LEU A 188 -33.18 22.74 10.25
N LEU A 189 -34.47 22.43 9.89
CA LEU A 189 -34.78 21.78 8.60
C LEU A 189 -34.99 22.80 7.47
N GLU A 190 -35.72 23.89 7.75
CA GLU A 190 -36.07 24.91 6.73
C GLU A 190 -34.85 25.60 6.13
N GLU A 191 -33.76 25.75 6.91
CA GLU A 191 -32.54 26.42 6.52
C GLU A 191 -31.38 25.44 6.30
N ASP A 192 -31.66 24.12 6.29
CA ASP A 192 -30.68 23.02 6.16
C ASP A 192 -29.47 23.19 7.11
N ILE A 193 -29.74 23.55 8.37
CA ILE A 193 -28.72 23.72 9.40
C ILE A 193 -28.32 22.33 9.93
N GLU A 194 -27.02 22.01 9.89
CA GLU A 194 -26.52 20.78 10.48
C GLU A 194 -26.90 20.67 11.98
N ASN A 195 -27.55 19.57 12.35
CA ASN A 195 -28.07 19.42 13.71
C ASN A 195 -28.23 17.95 14.10
N ASP A 196 -28.40 17.70 15.42
CA ASP A 196 -28.62 16.35 15.98
C ASP A 196 -30.09 16.10 16.37
N ARG A 197 -31.00 17.08 16.20
CA ARG A 197 -32.41 16.95 16.54
C ARG A 197 -33.19 16.24 15.42
N TYR A 198 -33.12 16.74 14.21
CA TYR A 198 -33.78 16.17 13.04
C TYR A 198 -32.78 15.30 12.28
N ILE A 199 -32.92 14.00 12.45
CA ILE A 199 -32.03 13.05 11.80
C ILE A 199 -32.68 12.50 10.54
N GLU A 200 -32.09 12.74 9.38
CA GLU A 200 -32.47 12.06 8.14
C GLU A 200 -32.29 10.55 8.32
N ILE A 201 -33.38 9.80 8.20
CA ILE A 201 -33.38 8.34 8.34
C ILE A 201 -33.50 7.63 7.00
N TRP A 202 -34.06 8.28 5.99
CA TRP A 202 -34.33 7.69 4.70
C TRP A 202 -34.51 8.75 3.62
N ASN A 203 -33.97 8.47 2.41
CA ASN A 203 -34.20 9.26 1.21
C ASN A 203 -34.89 8.39 0.14
N ILE A 204 -35.94 8.87 -0.50
CA ILE A 204 -36.67 8.25 -1.61
C ILE A 204 -36.46 9.08 -2.85
N VAL A 205 -35.62 8.62 -3.77
CA VAL A 205 -35.30 9.28 -5.03
C VAL A 205 -36.22 8.78 -6.15
N LEU A 206 -36.85 9.72 -6.81
CA LEU A 206 -37.77 9.49 -7.92
C LEU A 206 -37.02 9.71 -9.24
N SER A 207 -36.30 8.72 -9.71
CA SER A 207 -35.53 8.77 -10.96
C SER A 207 -36.48 8.81 -12.17
N GLN A 208 -36.81 10.01 -12.63
CA GLN A 208 -37.75 10.19 -13.75
C GLN A 208 -37.19 10.99 -14.92
N PHE A 209 -36.07 11.69 -14.75
CA PHE A 209 -35.44 12.49 -15.80
C PHE A 209 -34.07 11.97 -16.18
N ASN A 210 -33.64 12.34 -17.38
CA ASN A 210 -32.29 12.16 -17.86
C ASN A 210 -31.59 13.53 -17.79
N ALA A 211 -30.79 13.76 -16.76
CA ALA A 211 -30.04 14.99 -16.58
C ALA A 211 -29.06 15.20 -17.72
N ASP A 212 -29.00 16.45 -18.20
CA ASP A 212 -28.01 16.93 -19.15
C ASP A 212 -27.40 18.22 -18.59
N PRO A 213 -26.14 18.23 -18.10
CA PRO A 213 -25.53 19.43 -17.52
C PRO A 213 -25.43 20.63 -18.47
N ALA A 214 -25.70 20.43 -19.76
CA ALA A 214 -25.67 21.51 -20.76
C ALA A 214 -26.98 22.32 -20.81
N VAL A 215 -28.04 21.85 -20.16
CA VAL A 215 -29.36 22.52 -20.16
C VAL A 215 -29.90 22.69 -18.74
N PRO A 216 -30.82 23.65 -18.49
CA PRO A 216 -31.49 23.78 -17.20
C PRO A 216 -32.33 22.55 -16.84
N ARG A 217 -32.53 22.26 -15.53
CA ARG A 217 -33.38 21.16 -15.03
C ARG A 217 -34.77 21.12 -15.66
N SER A 218 -35.38 22.27 -15.93
CA SER A 218 -36.70 22.39 -16.56
C SER A 218 -36.77 21.86 -18.00
N GLU A 219 -35.64 21.62 -18.64
CA GLU A 219 -35.51 21.08 -20.00
C GLU A 219 -35.06 19.61 -20.00
N TYR A 220 -34.89 18.99 -18.83
CA TYR A 220 -34.54 17.57 -18.75
C TYR A 220 -35.66 16.71 -19.38
N LYS A 221 -35.26 15.71 -20.15
CA LYS A 221 -36.19 14.76 -20.76
C LYS A 221 -36.57 13.66 -19.78
N GLU A 222 -37.83 13.27 -19.77
CA GLU A 222 -38.24 12.11 -18.99
C GLU A 222 -37.53 10.83 -19.46
N LEU A 223 -37.18 9.97 -18.50
CA LEU A 223 -36.68 8.63 -18.78
C LEU A 223 -37.80 7.78 -19.44
N PRO A 224 -37.46 6.84 -20.34
CA PRO A 224 -38.41 5.88 -20.89
C PRO A 224 -39.13 5.05 -19.82
N ASN A 225 -38.40 4.67 -18.78
CA ASN A 225 -38.91 4.01 -17.57
C ASN A 225 -38.53 4.83 -16.34
N LYS A 226 -39.53 5.10 -15.50
CA LYS A 226 -39.32 5.78 -14.22
C LYS A 226 -38.89 4.73 -13.19
N ASN A 227 -37.89 5.05 -12.37
CA ASN A 227 -37.33 4.14 -11.39
C ASN A 227 -37.42 4.73 -9.99
N ILE A 228 -37.39 3.85 -8.99
CA ILE A 228 -37.25 4.22 -7.57
C ILE A 228 -35.87 3.75 -7.11
N ASP A 229 -35.13 4.69 -6.52
CA ASP A 229 -33.88 4.46 -5.79
C ASP A 229 -34.06 4.99 -4.37
N THR A 230 -33.78 4.16 -3.35
CA THR A 230 -33.90 4.62 -1.97
C THR A 230 -32.70 4.22 -1.14
N GLY A 231 -32.47 4.99 -0.07
CA GLY A 231 -31.42 4.70 0.89
C GLY A 231 -31.77 5.12 2.31
N ALA A 232 -31.96 4.13 3.19
CA ALA A 232 -32.12 4.37 4.63
C ALA A 232 -30.85 3.96 5.38
N GLY A 233 -30.37 4.80 6.30
CA GLY A 233 -29.19 4.52 7.12
C GLY A 233 -29.48 3.58 8.27
N LEU A 234 -28.98 2.36 8.25
CA LEU A 234 -29.17 1.39 9.34
C LEU A 234 -28.67 1.95 10.68
N GLU A 235 -27.51 2.57 10.72
CA GLU A 235 -26.87 3.14 11.90
C GLU A 235 -27.74 4.25 12.51
N ARG A 236 -28.35 5.09 11.66
CA ARG A 236 -29.26 6.16 12.10
C ARG A 236 -30.56 5.61 12.67
N LEU A 237 -31.16 4.63 12.02
CA LEU A 237 -32.34 3.91 12.53
C LEU A 237 -32.03 3.22 13.85
N ALA A 238 -30.88 2.55 13.98
CA ALA A 238 -30.46 1.89 15.20
C ALA A 238 -30.33 2.88 16.37
N ALA A 239 -29.72 4.05 16.15
CA ALA A 239 -29.59 5.08 17.17
C ALA A 239 -30.95 5.55 17.68
N ILE A 240 -31.95 5.72 16.81
CA ILE A 240 -33.30 6.13 17.16
C ILE A 240 -34.01 5.02 17.95
N PHE A 241 -33.98 3.78 17.45
CA PHE A 241 -34.68 2.65 18.10
C PHE A 241 -34.09 2.30 19.46
N GLN A 242 -32.79 2.49 19.63
CA GLN A 242 -32.07 2.18 20.87
C GLN A 242 -32.01 3.39 21.84
N GLY A 243 -32.50 4.56 21.40
CA GLY A 243 -32.48 5.80 22.22
C GLY A 243 -31.05 6.28 22.49
N ALA A 244 -30.12 5.98 21.58
CA ALA A 244 -28.72 6.33 21.72
C ALA A 244 -28.50 7.83 21.48
N LYS A 245 -27.49 8.42 22.12
CA LYS A 245 -27.11 9.83 21.91
C LYS A 245 -26.50 10.05 20.51
N THR A 246 -25.65 9.13 20.12
CA THR A 246 -25.04 9.10 18.79
C THR A 246 -25.11 7.68 18.23
N ASN A 247 -24.78 7.48 16.96
CA ASN A 247 -24.74 6.15 16.38
C ASN A 247 -23.72 5.23 17.09
N PHE A 248 -22.72 5.80 17.76
CA PHE A 248 -21.65 5.06 18.43
C PHE A 248 -22.06 4.36 19.72
N GLU A 249 -23.18 4.74 20.36
CA GLU A 249 -23.73 4.07 21.53
C GLU A 249 -24.71 2.94 21.16
N THR A 250 -24.81 2.58 19.88
CA THR A 250 -25.64 1.46 19.41
C THR A 250 -24.93 0.11 19.54
N ASP A 251 -25.66 -0.96 19.32
CA ASP A 251 -25.17 -2.34 19.31
C ASP A 251 -24.17 -2.61 18.17
N LEU A 252 -24.06 -1.71 17.18
CA LEU A 252 -23.07 -1.79 16.09
C LEU A 252 -21.66 -1.34 16.51
N PHE A 253 -21.55 -0.39 17.43
CA PHE A 253 -20.26 0.23 17.77
C PHE A 253 -19.89 0.06 19.25
N LEU A 254 -20.86 0.10 20.15
CA LEU A 254 -20.59 0.06 21.58
C LEU A 254 -19.79 -1.17 22.03
N PRO A 255 -20.02 -2.39 21.49
CA PRO A 255 -19.19 -3.54 21.83
C PRO A 255 -17.72 -3.37 21.43
N ILE A 256 -17.44 -2.71 20.29
CA ILE A 256 -16.06 -2.40 19.86
C ILE A 256 -15.44 -1.39 20.83
N ILE A 257 -16.16 -0.33 21.18
CA ILE A 257 -15.73 0.68 22.16
C ILE A 257 -15.40 0.02 23.51
N ARG A 258 -16.21 -0.94 23.96
CA ARG A 258 -15.96 -1.70 25.21
C ARG A 258 -14.70 -2.55 25.15
N GLU A 259 -14.35 -3.09 23.99
CA GLU A 259 -13.06 -3.78 23.84
C GLU A 259 -11.88 -2.80 23.85
N VAL A 260 -12.03 -1.62 23.24
CA VAL A 260 -11.01 -0.56 23.31
C VAL A 260 -10.81 -0.08 24.76
N GLU A 261 -11.88 0.04 25.57
CA GLU A 261 -11.78 0.34 27.00
C GLU A 261 -10.92 -0.68 27.76
N LYS A 262 -11.16 -1.98 27.50
CA LYS A 262 -10.37 -3.06 28.13
C LYS A 262 -8.90 -2.99 27.74
N ILE A 263 -8.60 -2.69 26.48
CA ILE A 263 -7.22 -2.61 25.98
C ILE A 263 -6.50 -1.38 26.49
N SER A 264 -7.17 -0.21 26.50
CA SER A 264 -6.58 1.07 26.89
C SER A 264 -6.56 1.30 28.41
N GLY A 265 -7.45 0.64 29.15
CA GLY A 265 -7.71 0.91 30.56
C GLY A 265 -8.42 2.24 30.82
N LYS A 266 -8.88 2.94 29.79
CA LYS A 266 -9.67 4.19 29.86
C LYS A 266 -11.12 3.90 29.62
N THR A 267 -12.00 4.77 30.13
CA THR A 267 -13.46 4.61 30.07
C THR A 267 -14.07 5.64 29.13
N TYR A 268 -14.85 5.20 28.17
CA TYR A 268 -15.69 6.04 27.31
C TYR A 268 -16.67 6.87 28.17
N ASP A 269 -16.90 8.12 27.80
CA ASP A 269 -17.71 9.12 28.52
C ASP A 269 -17.15 9.63 29.88
N GLN A 270 -16.01 9.14 30.37
CA GLN A 270 -15.44 9.54 31.65
C GLN A 270 -14.06 10.17 31.55
N ASP A 271 -13.22 9.72 30.62
CA ASP A 271 -11.81 10.13 30.50
C ASP A 271 -11.56 11.23 29.45
N GLY A 272 -12.61 11.83 28.89
CA GLY A 272 -12.56 13.08 28.12
C GLY A 272 -12.18 12.97 26.66
N ASP A 273 -11.76 11.80 26.14
CA ASP A 273 -11.39 11.60 24.73
C ASP A 273 -12.33 10.60 24.02
N ASN A 274 -13.61 10.95 23.99
CA ASN A 274 -14.64 10.12 23.31
C ASN A 274 -14.38 9.99 21.80
N MET A 275 -13.79 10.99 21.17
CA MET A 275 -13.47 11.00 19.75
C MET A 275 -12.57 9.83 19.38
N SER A 276 -11.51 9.56 20.17
CA SER A 276 -10.59 8.47 19.89
C SER A 276 -11.26 7.10 19.91
N PHE A 277 -12.19 6.85 20.84
CA PHE A 277 -12.96 5.62 20.87
C PHE A 277 -13.85 5.45 19.63
N LYS A 278 -14.53 6.53 19.21
CA LYS A 278 -15.41 6.55 18.04
C LYS A 278 -14.64 6.28 16.75
N VAL A 279 -13.51 6.99 16.54
CA VAL A 279 -12.65 6.81 15.36
C VAL A 279 -12.13 5.38 15.27
N ILE A 280 -11.64 4.81 16.36
CA ILE A 280 -11.14 3.43 16.38
C ILE A 280 -12.27 2.45 16.00
N ALA A 281 -13.46 2.60 16.59
CA ALA A 281 -14.59 1.70 16.34
C ALA A 281 -15.09 1.76 14.89
N ASP A 282 -15.20 2.95 14.31
CA ASP A 282 -15.58 3.15 12.92
C ASP A 282 -14.55 2.56 11.95
N HIS A 283 -13.28 2.93 12.15
CA HIS A 283 -12.24 2.59 11.20
C HIS A 283 -11.92 1.09 11.21
N ILE A 284 -11.94 0.42 12.37
CA ILE A 284 -11.71 -1.03 12.38
C ILE A 284 -12.88 -1.79 11.74
N ARG A 285 -14.12 -1.28 11.85
CA ARG A 285 -15.26 -1.83 11.13
C ARG A 285 -15.07 -1.70 9.63
N ALA A 286 -14.71 -0.51 9.14
CA ALA A 286 -14.43 -0.26 7.72
C ALA A 286 -13.27 -1.14 7.18
N LEU A 287 -12.17 -1.23 7.94
CA LEU A 287 -11.01 -2.06 7.59
C LEU A 287 -11.36 -3.55 7.52
N SER A 288 -12.13 -4.06 8.48
CA SER A 288 -12.51 -5.48 8.53
C SER A 288 -13.31 -5.89 7.30
N PHE A 289 -14.26 -5.08 6.89
CA PHE A 289 -15.07 -5.34 5.70
C PHE A 289 -14.29 -5.16 4.40
N ALA A 290 -13.56 -4.07 4.25
CA ALA A 290 -12.85 -3.78 3.01
C ALA A 290 -11.72 -4.77 2.74
N ILE A 291 -10.98 -5.20 3.78
CA ILE A 291 -9.95 -6.24 3.65
C ILE A 291 -10.60 -7.61 3.41
N GLY A 292 -11.71 -7.90 4.07
CA GLY A 292 -12.51 -9.10 3.83
C GLY A 292 -13.02 -9.20 2.39
N ASP A 293 -13.28 -8.08 1.75
CA ASP A 293 -13.68 -7.95 0.35
C ASP A 293 -12.49 -7.90 -0.63
N GLY A 294 -11.25 -8.10 -0.13
CA GLY A 294 -10.05 -8.26 -0.95
C GLY A 294 -9.22 -6.98 -1.17
N ALA A 295 -9.61 -5.84 -0.59
CA ALA A 295 -8.78 -4.63 -0.66
C ALA A 295 -7.59 -4.72 0.31
N LEU A 296 -6.40 -4.31 -0.11
CA LEU A 296 -5.20 -4.32 0.73
C LEU A 296 -4.66 -2.90 0.94
N PRO A 297 -4.11 -2.59 2.14
CA PRO A 297 -3.44 -1.31 2.38
C PRO A 297 -2.30 -1.06 1.38
N GLY A 298 -2.25 0.15 0.81
CA GLY A 298 -1.27 0.51 -0.21
C GLY A 298 -0.96 2.00 -0.23
N ASN A 299 -0.18 2.45 -1.24
CA ASN A 299 0.19 3.86 -1.39
C ASN A 299 -0.76 4.65 -2.29
N GLU A 300 -1.62 3.97 -3.06
CA GLU A 300 -2.48 4.59 -4.07
C GLU A 300 -3.89 4.02 -4.01
N GLY A 301 -4.85 4.76 -4.56
CA GLY A 301 -6.22 4.32 -4.72
C GLY A 301 -6.88 3.80 -3.43
N ARG A 302 -7.53 2.64 -3.53
CA ARG A 302 -8.21 1.98 -2.40
C ARG A 302 -7.26 1.65 -1.25
N GLY A 303 -6.06 1.20 -1.57
CA GLY A 303 -5.05 0.86 -0.58
C GLY A 303 -4.61 2.06 0.25
N TYR A 304 -4.52 3.24 -0.35
CA TYR A 304 -4.23 4.49 0.37
C TYR A 304 -5.32 4.82 1.41
N VAL A 305 -6.59 4.65 1.03
CA VAL A 305 -7.71 4.88 1.97
C VAL A 305 -7.61 3.94 3.18
N LEU A 306 -7.40 2.63 2.95
CA LEU A 306 -7.26 1.66 4.04
C LEU A 306 -6.08 1.99 4.95
N ARG A 307 -4.95 2.35 4.36
CA ARG A 307 -3.76 2.77 5.12
C ARG A 307 -4.03 4.01 5.96
N ARG A 308 -4.75 5.00 5.41
CA ARG A 308 -5.16 6.20 6.13
C ARG A 308 -6.05 5.88 7.33
N LEU A 309 -7.08 5.05 7.15
CA LEU A 309 -7.98 4.63 8.22
C LEU A 309 -7.21 3.91 9.34
N LEU A 310 -6.35 2.95 8.98
CA LEU A 310 -5.56 2.19 9.94
C LEU A 310 -4.62 3.09 10.74
N ARG A 311 -3.90 3.99 10.06
CA ARG A 311 -2.95 4.90 10.71
C ARG A 311 -3.66 5.91 11.60
N ARG A 312 -4.81 6.44 11.17
CA ARG A 312 -5.64 7.33 11.98
C ARG A 312 -6.13 6.61 13.24
N ALA A 313 -6.66 5.40 13.12
CA ALA A 313 -7.09 4.60 14.26
C ALA A 313 -5.92 4.27 15.22
N SER A 314 -4.74 3.92 14.69
CA SER A 314 -3.54 3.68 15.51
C SER A 314 -3.10 4.93 16.27
N MET A 315 -3.16 6.11 15.65
CA MET A 315 -2.84 7.39 16.28
C MET A 315 -3.81 7.71 17.43
N HIS A 316 -5.10 7.47 17.23
CA HIS A 316 -6.12 7.59 18.29
C HIS A 316 -5.89 6.58 19.43
N GLY A 317 -5.42 5.37 19.10
CA GLY A 317 -4.99 4.40 20.10
C GLY A 317 -3.85 4.93 20.99
N GLN A 318 -2.85 5.61 20.39
CA GLN A 318 -1.76 6.25 21.16
C GLN A 318 -2.28 7.36 22.08
N ARG A 319 -3.25 8.19 21.65
CA ARG A 319 -3.91 9.18 22.53
C ARG A 319 -4.59 8.53 23.73
N LEU A 320 -5.12 7.33 23.56
CA LEU A 320 -5.67 6.53 24.66
C LEU A 320 -4.58 5.82 25.48
N GLY A 321 -3.29 5.95 25.12
CA GLY A 321 -2.16 5.36 25.84
C GLY A 321 -1.80 3.94 25.39
N ILE A 322 -2.38 3.44 24.29
CA ILE A 322 -2.06 2.13 23.74
C ILE A 322 -0.79 2.26 22.89
N THR A 323 0.28 1.58 23.28
CA THR A 323 1.60 1.65 22.60
C THR A 323 1.90 0.45 21.71
N GLU A 324 1.19 -0.65 21.91
CA GLU A 324 1.37 -1.89 21.17
C GLU A 324 0.29 -2.03 20.09
N PRO A 325 0.54 -2.74 18.98
CA PRO A 325 -0.47 -3.08 17.99
C PRO A 325 -1.70 -3.75 18.62
N PHE A 326 -2.87 -3.23 18.34
CA PHE A 326 -4.10 -3.66 19.01
C PHE A 326 -5.32 -3.76 18.10
N LEU A 327 -5.37 -3.04 16.98
CA LEU A 327 -6.53 -2.97 16.09
C LEU A 327 -6.93 -4.36 15.58
N TYR A 328 -5.96 -5.21 15.27
CA TYR A 328 -6.23 -6.58 14.81
C TYR A 328 -7.05 -7.40 15.81
N LYS A 329 -6.97 -7.11 17.12
CA LYS A 329 -7.72 -7.80 18.19
C LYS A 329 -9.21 -7.46 18.16
N LEU A 330 -9.59 -6.36 17.53
CA LEU A 330 -10.96 -5.89 17.43
C LEU A 330 -11.73 -6.52 16.28
N VAL A 331 -11.05 -7.16 15.32
CA VAL A 331 -11.65 -7.80 14.14
C VAL A 331 -12.67 -8.87 14.53
N GLU A 332 -12.36 -9.69 15.53
CA GLU A 332 -13.31 -10.69 16.06
C GLU A 332 -14.60 -10.06 16.59
N THR A 333 -14.47 -8.94 17.30
CA THR A 333 -15.64 -8.23 17.83
C THR A 333 -16.51 -7.68 16.70
N VAL A 334 -15.89 -7.10 15.66
CA VAL A 334 -16.62 -6.66 14.46
C VAL A 334 -17.34 -7.83 13.80
N GLY A 335 -16.66 -8.96 13.61
CA GLY A 335 -17.24 -10.16 13.02
C GLY A 335 -18.44 -10.68 13.82
N ASN A 336 -18.32 -10.77 15.14
CA ASN A 336 -19.40 -11.22 16.02
C ASN A 336 -20.65 -10.32 15.99
N ILE A 337 -20.47 -9.00 15.85
CA ILE A 337 -21.60 -8.05 15.71
C ILE A 337 -22.34 -8.28 14.39
N MET A 338 -21.59 -8.59 13.33
CA MET A 338 -22.10 -8.61 11.97
C MET A 338 -22.45 -10.01 11.44
N GLU A 339 -22.11 -11.07 12.18
CA GLU A 339 -22.21 -12.50 11.78
C GLU A 339 -23.59 -12.88 11.19
N SER A 340 -24.65 -12.33 11.73
CA SER A 340 -26.02 -12.67 11.32
C SER A 340 -26.35 -12.34 9.85
N TYR A 341 -25.59 -11.44 9.23
CA TYR A 341 -25.79 -11.02 7.83
C TYR A 341 -24.50 -11.06 7.00
N TYR A 342 -23.32 -10.88 7.63
CA TYR A 342 -22.01 -10.87 7.00
C TYR A 342 -21.06 -11.87 7.68
N PRO A 343 -21.30 -13.19 7.55
CA PRO A 343 -20.46 -14.22 8.19
C PRO A 343 -19.02 -14.23 7.66
N GLU A 344 -18.80 -13.68 6.44
CA GLU A 344 -17.50 -13.66 5.77
C GLU A 344 -16.41 -12.92 6.55
N VAL A 345 -16.76 -11.99 7.44
CA VAL A 345 -15.78 -11.30 8.29
C VAL A 345 -15.15 -12.28 9.29
N LEU A 346 -15.94 -13.18 9.88
CA LEU A 346 -15.44 -14.24 10.77
C LEU A 346 -14.73 -15.35 9.99
N GLU A 347 -15.24 -15.73 8.85
CA GLU A 347 -14.63 -16.76 7.98
C GLU A 347 -13.22 -16.34 7.55
N LYS A 348 -13.02 -15.06 7.21
CA LYS A 348 -11.74 -14.48 6.80
C LYS A 348 -10.97 -13.82 7.95
N ARG A 349 -11.40 -13.98 9.20
CA ARG A 349 -10.84 -13.31 10.38
C ARG A 349 -9.31 -13.39 10.43
N ALA A 350 -8.74 -14.58 10.33
CA ALA A 350 -7.30 -14.79 10.45
C ALA A 350 -6.51 -14.00 9.40
N PHE A 351 -7.04 -13.92 8.18
CA PHE A 351 -6.45 -13.11 7.10
C PHE A 351 -6.54 -11.61 7.41
N ILE A 352 -7.72 -11.12 7.82
CA ILE A 352 -7.94 -9.71 8.15
C ILE A 352 -7.03 -9.29 9.30
N GLU A 353 -6.99 -10.08 10.40
CA GLU A 353 -6.13 -9.82 11.55
C GLU A 353 -4.65 -9.73 11.17
N LYS A 354 -4.18 -10.62 10.29
CA LYS A 354 -2.79 -10.65 9.83
C LYS A 354 -2.43 -9.38 9.03
N ILE A 355 -3.31 -8.93 8.13
CA ILE A 355 -3.11 -7.71 7.34
C ILE A 355 -3.10 -6.47 8.23
N VAL A 356 -4.12 -6.32 9.09
CA VAL A 356 -4.23 -5.19 10.02
C VAL A 356 -3.00 -5.13 10.92
N LYS A 357 -2.60 -6.24 11.52
CA LYS A 357 -1.45 -6.33 12.41
C LYS A 357 -0.14 -5.96 11.71
N SER A 358 0.09 -6.48 10.50
CA SER A 358 1.31 -6.21 9.74
C SER A 358 1.46 -4.73 9.37
N GLU A 359 0.39 -4.08 8.92
CA GLU A 359 0.42 -2.64 8.60
C GLU A 359 0.55 -1.80 9.89
N GLU A 360 -0.11 -2.20 10.98
CA GLU A 360 -0.02 -1.52 12.29
C GLU A 360 1.40 -1.60 12.85
N GLU A 361 2.05 -2.76 12.81
CA GLU A 361 3.45 -2.95 13.21
C GLU A 361 4.42 -2.16 12.31
N SER A 362 4.13 -2.08 11.02
CA SER A 362 4.92 -1.27 10.09
C SER A 362 4.82 0.21 10.42
N PHE A 363 3.62 0.68 10.72
CA PHE A 363 3.38 2.08 11.09
C PHE A 363 3.95 2.41 12.47
N ALA A 364 3.85 1.52 13.46
CA ALA A 364 4.38 1.73 14.80
C ALA A 364 5.89 2.04 14.81
N ARG A 365 6.65 1.52 13.84
CA ARG A 365 8.08 1.82 13.69
C ARG A 365 8.37 3.26 13.24
N THR A 366 7.45 3.89 12.54
CA THR A 366 7.63 5.23 11.95
C THR A 366 6.84 6.31 12.67
N ILE A 367 5.68 5.97 13.27
CA ILE A 367 4.77 6.93 13.90
C ILE A 367 5.42 7.68 15.07
N HIS A 368 6.16 7.00 15.93
CA HIS A 368 6.79 7.62 17.09
C HIS A 368 7.75 8.74 16.69
N THR A 369 8.58 8.49 15.66
CA THR A 369 9.53 9.48 15.16
C THR A 369 8.82 10.59 14.39
N GLY A 370 7.80 10.25 13.60
CA GLY A 370 7.00 11.23 12.83
C GLY A 370 6.18 12.15 13.73
N SER A 371 5.49 11.61 14.74
CA SER A 371 4.73 12.41 15.71
C SER A 371 5.64 13.33 16.51
N GLN A 372 6.77 12.84 17.00
CA GLN A 372 7.74 13.67 17.73
C GLN A 372 8.28 14.80 16.85
N PHE A 373 8.56 14.52 15.58
CA PHE A 373 9.03 15.55 14.65
C PHE A 373 7.94 16.61 14.40
N ALA A 374 6.70 16.16 14.16
CA ALA A 374 5.56 17.06 13.96
C ALA A 374 5.32 17.95 15.19
N GLU A 375 5.32 17.37 16.38
CA GLU A 375 5.15 18.11 17.65
C GLU A 375 6.25 19.14 17.87
N GLN A 376 7.52 18.75 17.69
CA GLN A 376 8.67 19.67 17.83
C GLN A 376 8.61 20.80 16.81
N LEU A 377 8.18 20.51 15.57
CA LEU A 377 8.01 21.50 14.52
C LEU A 377 6.93 22.50 14.91
N MET A 378 5.76 22.01 15.35
CA MET A 378 4.65 22.85 15.80
C MET A 378 5.01 23.69 17.02
N ASP A 379 5.71 23.13 18.00
CA ASP A 379 6.20 23.86 19.17
C ASP A 379 7.17 24.98 18.78
N LYS A 380 8.07 24.72 17.84
CA LYS A 380 9.00 25.71 17.28
C LYS A 380 8.25 26.84 16.57
N LEU A 381 7.31 26.49 15.69
CA LEU A 381 6.50 27.48 14.95
C LEU A 381 5.67 28.34 15.90
N ALA A 382 5.05 27.73 16.93
CA ALA A 382 4.33 28.46 17.97
C ALA A 382 5.22 29.43 18.73
N ALA A 383 6.45 29.03 19.09
CA ALA A 383 7.45 29.90 19.73
C ALA A 383 7.91 31.05 18.81
N GLU A 384 7.89 30.85 17.48
CA GLU A 384 8.18 31.87 16.48
C GLU A 384 6.95 32.75 16.15
N GLY A 385 5.79 32.50 16.74
CA GLY A 385 4.53 33.19 16.48
C GLY A 385 3.93 32.87 15.08
N LYS A 386 4.29 31.75 14.50
CA LYS A 386 3.75 31.26 13.23
C LYS A 386 2.63 30.27 13.47
N SER A 387 1.60 30.31 12.64
CA SER A 387 0.42 29.42 12.72
C SER A 387 0.26 28.53 11.47
N GLU A 388 1.21 28.55 10.54
CA GLU A 388 1.19 27.77 9.32
C GLU A 388 2.43 26.88 9.23
N ILE A 389 2.23 25.61 8.84
CA ILE A 389 3.30 24.62 8.60
C ILE A 389 3.67 24.66 7.13
N ASP A 390 4.95 24.85 6.84
CA ASP A 390 5.50 24.91 5.47
C ASP A 390 5.30 23.61 4.70
N GLY A 391 4.95 23.69 3.41
CA GLY A 391 4.69 22.54 2.56
C GLY A 391 5.85 21.56 2.42
N ARG A 392 7.10 22.01 2.53
CA ARG A 392 8.29 21.13 2.51
C ARG A 392 8.44 20.32 3.81
N ASP A 393 8.04 20.89 4.94
CA ASP A 393 8.05 20.18 6.21
C ASP A 393 6.92 19.13 6.25
N ILE A 394 5.75 19.46 5.67
CA ILE A 394 4.65 18.50 5.48
C ILE A 394 5.11 17.37 4.54
N PHE A 395 5.77 17.72 3.43
CA PHE A 395 6.33 16.73 2.49
C PHE A 395 7.37 15.83 3.16
N LYS A 396 8.20 16.36 4.04
CA LYS A 396 9.17 15.58 4.80
C LYS A 396 8.49 14.59 5.76
N LEU A 397 7.42 15.01 6.44
CA LEU A 397 6.59 14.13 7.26
C LEU A 397 6.01 12.99 6.42
N TYR A 398 5.50 13.31 5.26
CA TYR A 398 4.90 12.34 4.34
C TYR A 398 5.94 11.36 3.77
N ASP A 399 6.99 11.86 3.15
CA ASP A 399 7.98 11.08 2.38
C ASP A 399 8.94 10.29 3.29
N THR A 400 9.45 10.94 4.34
CA THR A 400 10.49 10.35 5.20
C THR A 400 9.90 9.52 6.34
N TYR A 401 8.80 9.99 6.94
CA TYR A 401 8.20 9.35 8.10
C TYR A 401 6.91 8.58 7.80
N GLY A 402 6.44 8.61 6.55
CA GLY A 402 5.18 7.98 6.16
C GLY A 402 3.95 8.57 6.88
N PHE A 403 4.05 9.82 7.32
CA PHE A 403 3.00 10.53 8.04
C PHE A 403 2.13 11.25 7.02
N GLN A 404 0.93 10.73 6.79
CA GLN A 404 0.03 11.25 5.76
C GLN A 404 -0.38 12.70 6.06
N VAL A 405 -0.64 13.47 5.00
CA VAL A 405 -0.93 14.91 5.12
C VAL A 405 -2.14 15.19 6.00
N GLU A 406 -3.17 14.35 5.90
CA GLU A 406 -4.41 14.45 6.68
C GLU A 406 -4.16 14.19 8.19
N LEU A 407 -3.20 13.32 8.52
CA LEU A 407 -2.79 13.13 9.93
C LEU A 407 -2.04 14.35 10.47
N THR A 408 -1.25 15.00 9.61
CA THR A 408 -0.58 16.27 9.96
C THR A 408 -1.60 17.38 10.15
N GLU A 409 -2.63 17.41 9.30
CA GLU A 409 -3.73 18.38 9.38
C GLU A 409 -4.50 18.23 10.71
N GLU A 410 -4.89 17.01 11.07
CA GLU A 410 -5.59 16.76 12.33
C GLU A 410 -4.76 17.17 13.57
N LEU A 411 -3.42 16.93 13.54
CA LEU A 411 -2.54 17.40 14.61
C LEU A 411 -2.42 18.92 14.65
N ALA A 412 -2.37 19.56 13.48
CA ALA A 412 -2.28 21.00 13.33
C ALA A 412 -3.56 21.70 13.81
N GLU A 413 -4.75 21.20 13.42
CA GLU A 413 -6.04 21.71 13.87
C GLU A 413 -6.18 21.73 15.40
N HIS A 414 -5.74 20.67 16.08
CA HIS A 414 -5.75 20.60 17.54
C HIS A 414 -4.91 21.69 18.22
N ARG A 415 -3.94 22.25 17.50
CA ARG A 415 -3.06 23.32 17.97
C ARG A 415 -3.42 24.70 17.37
N GLY A 416 -4.51 24.79 16.62
CA GLY A 416 -4.96 26.00 15.94
C GLY A 416 -4.00 26.45 14.82
N MET A 417 -3.31 25.49 14.17
CA MET A 417 -2.39 25.73 13.06
C MET A 417 -3.02 25.30 11.73
N THR A 418 -2.52 25.84 10.62
CA THR A 418 -2.91 25.53 9.24
C THR A 418 -1.75 24.90 8.48
N LEU A 419 -2.03 24.32 7.31
CA LEU A 419 -1.05 23.68 6.43
C LEU A 419 -0.91 24.45 5.12
N ASP A 420 0.32 24.60 4.63
CA ASP A 420 0.62 25.03 3.26
C ASP A 420 0.48 23.83 2.30
N ILE A 421 -0.74 23.50 1.93
CA ILE A 421 -1.05 22.39 1.02
C ILE A 421 -0.48 22.64 -0.39
N ALA A 422 -0.51 23.88 -0.88
CA ALA A 422 0.03 24.20 -2.20
C ALA A 422 1.56 23.97 -2.27
N GLY A 423 2.28 24.30 -1.20
CA GLY A 423 3.70 24.00 -1.06
C GLY A 423 4.00 22.51 -0.97
N PHE A 424 3.14 21.74 -0.30
CA PHE A 424 3.23 20.27 -0.26
C PHE A 424 3.04 19.65 -1.65
N GLU A 425 2.01 20.05 -2.39
CA GLU A 425 1.75 19.56 -3.75
C GLU A 425 2.91 19.90 -4.71
N ALA A 426 3.49 21.09 -4.59
CA ALA A 426 4.66 21.47 -5.36
C ALA A 426 5.87 20.58 -5.04
N ALA A 427 6.12 20.26 -3.78
CA ALA A 427 7.20 19.37 -3.34
C ALA A 427 6.98 17.92 -3.82
N MET A 428 5.75 17.43 -3.78
CA MET A 428 5.35 16.13 -4.33
C MET A 428 5.62 16.04 -5.83
N LYS A 429 5.23 17.07 -6.58
CA LYS A 429 5.47 17.14 -8.01
C LYS A 429 6.95 17.17 -8.35
N GLU A 430 7.75 17.95 -7.60
CA GLU A 430 9.22 17.99 -7.78
C GLU A 430 9.85 16.61 -7.57
N GLN A 431 9.38 15.83 -6.59
CA GLN A 431 9.87 14.47 -6.37
C GLN A 431 9.45 13.53 -7.51
N GLN A 432 8.19 13.59 -7.95
CA GLN A 432 7.71 12.79 -9.08
C GLN A 432 8.48 13.09 -10.37
N ASP A 433 8.78 14.35 -10.62
CA ASP A 433 9.57 14.77 -11.79
C ASP A 433 11.02 14.31 -11.68
N ARG A 434 11.62 14.33 -10.48
CA ARG A 434 12.94 13.73 -10.22
C ARG A 434 12.94 12.22 -10.39
N ALA A 435 11.92 11.53 -9.90
CA ALA A 435 11.76 10.09 -10.08
C ALA A 435 11.59 9.75 -11.57
N ARG A 436 10.77 10.48 -12.29
CA ARG A 436 10.62 10.36 -13.76
C ARG A 436 11.94 10.64 -14.48
N ALA A 437 12.69 11.65 -14.10
CA ALA A 437 13.97 11.98 -14.70
C ALA A 437 15.05 10.91 -14.43
N SER A 438 14.96 10.16 -13.33
CA SER A 438 15.88 9.06 -13.02
C SER A 438 15.52 7.75 -13.76
N VAL A 439 14.29 7.61 -14.22
CA VAL A 439 13.81 6.43 -14.99
C VAL A 439 14.05 6.61 -16.51
N VAL A 440 14.40 7.83 -16.96
CA VAL A 440 14.54 8.12 -18.39
C VAL A 440 15.91 7.74 -18.93
N LYS A 441 16.01 6.52 -19.45
CA LYS A 441 16.61 6.28 -20.77
C LYS A 441 15.73 5.27 -21.54
N GLY A 442 14.49 5.61 -21.78
CA GLY A 442 13.55 4.85 -22.60
C GLY A 442 12.25 5.63 -22.72
N GLY A 443 12.07 6.41 -23.79
CA GLY A 443 10.82 6.92 -24.26
C GLY A 443 10.04 7.84 -23.31
N SER A 444 10.34 9.13 -23.30
CA SER A 444 9.48 10.15 -22.72
C SER A 444 8.10 10.10 -23.40
N MET A 445 7.00 10.17 -22.63
CA MET A 445 5.73 10.69 -23.15
C MET A 445 5.97 12.15 -23.55
N GLY A 446 6.50 12.31 -24.78
CA GLY A 446 6.62 13.59 -25.44
C GLY A 446 5.25 14.05 -25.91
N MET A 447 5.14 15.36 -26.16
CA MET A 447 4.01 16.05 -26.76
C MET A 447 3.26 15.17 -27.76
N GLN A 448 1.93 15.24 -27.77
CA GLN A 448 1.09 14.59 -28.79
C GLN A 448 1.70 14.85 -30.16
N ASN A 449 2.23 13.79 -30.78
CA ASN A 449 2.79 13.89 -32.12
C ASN A 449 1.64 13.84 -33.13
N GLU A 450 1.28 14.97 -33.68
CA GLU A 450 0.17 15.10 -34.64
C GLU A 450 0.35 14.15 -35.83
N THR A 451 1.60 13.90 -36.25
CA THR A 451 1.90 12.96 -37.34
C THR A 451 1.54 11.53 -36.99
N LEU A 452 1.81 11.08 -35.75
CA LEU A 452 1.44 9.73 -35.30
C LEU A 452 -0.06 9.62 -35.02
N ALA A 453 -0.69 10.67 -34.51
CA ALA A 453 -2.14 10.71 -34.29
C ALA A 453 -2.93 10.67 -35.64
N ALA A 454 -2.32 11.14 -36.72
CA ALA A 454 -2.93 11.09 -38.07
C ALA A 454 -2.80 9.74 -38.77
N ILE A 455 -2.18 8.72 -38.15
CA ILE A 455 -2.12 7.36 -38.71
C ILE A 455 -3.47 6.70 -38.50
N THR A 456 -4.13 6.37 -39.60
CA THR A 456 -5.46 5.70 -39.64
C THR A 456 -5.41 4.33 -40.30
N GLU A 457 -4.29 4.00 -40.90
CA GLU A 457 -4.06 2.74 -41.60
C GLU A 457 -4.12 1.56 -40.63
N GLU A 458 -4.92 0.57 -40.96
CA GLU A 458 -5.07 -0.66 -40.20
C GLU A 458 -3.86 -1.57 -40.43
N SER A 459 -3.47 -2.30 -39.37
CA SER A 459 -2.40 -3.29 -39.38
C SER A 459 -2.82 -4.50 -38.53
N ILE A 460 -2.72 -5.69 -39.08
CA ILE A 460 -3.11 -6.92 -38.39
C ILE A 460 -1.88 -7.64 -37.84
N PHE A 461 -1.84 -7.86 -36.52
CA PHE A 461 -0.86 -8.74 -35.93
C PHE A 461 -1.23 -10.20 -36.16
N VAL A 462 -0.34 -10.96 -36.83
CA VAL A 462 -0.62 -12.37 -37.23
C VAL A 462 0.09 -13.32 -36.24
N TYR A 463 -0.70 -13.89 -35.33
CA TYR A 463 -0.22 -14.86 -34.37
C TYR A 463 0.39 -16.12 -35.03
N GLY A 464 1.41 -16.68 -34.40
CA GLY A 464 2.04 -17.94 -34.79
C GLY A 464 2.94 -17.86 -36.02
N GLN A 465 3.03 -16.70 -36.68
CA GLN A 465 3.94 -16.50 -37.84
C GLN A 465 5.29 -15.92 -37.33
N THR A 466 6.39 -16.43 -37.90
CA THR A 466 7.74 -15.90 -37.66
C THR A 466 8.27 -15.08 -38.85
N ALA A 467 7.66 -15.26 -40.01
CA ALA A 467 7.91 -14.46 -41.20
C ALA A 467 6.65 -14.40 -42.05
N LEU A 468 6.39 -13.28 -42.71
CA LEU A 468 5.30 -13.10 -43.67
C LEU A 468 5.61 -11.95 -44.64
N GLU A 469 4.94 -11.95 -45.80
CA GLU A 469 4.96 -10.83 -46.72
C GLU A 469 3.93 -9.79 -46.32
N ALA A 470 4.29 -8.50 -46.33
CA ALA A 470 3.42 -7.39 -45.94
C ALA A 470 3.68 -6.15 -46.79
N SER A 471 2.62 -5.40 -47.06
CA SER A 471 2.72 -4.14 -47.77
C SER A 471 3.01 -2.98 -46.81
N LEU A 472 3.99 -2.14 -47.13
CA LEU A 472 4.31 -0.97 -46.33
C LEU A 472 3.27 0.13 -46.56
N SER A 473 2.51 0.47 -45.53
CA SER A 473 1.42 1.44 -45.61
C SER A 473 1.84 2.85 -45.22
N VAL A 474 2.71 2.99 -44.21
CA VAL A 474 3.13 4.30 -43.65
C VAL A 474 4.64 4.32 -43.38
N ILE A 475 5.28 5.42 -43.72
CA ILE A 475 6.62 5.77 -43.28
C ILE A 475 6.56 7.12 -42.55
N VAL A 476 7.09 7.18 -41.34
CA VAL A 476 7.35 8.43 -40.63
C VAL A 476 8.86 8.55 -40.37
N ALA A 477 9.47 9.59 -40.94
CA ALA A 477 10.87 9.93 -40.72
C ALA A 477 10.95 11.42 -40.34
N ASP A 478 11.85 11.79 -39.42
CA ASP A 478 12.02 13.17 -38.93
C ASP A 478 10.68 13.85 -38.52
N ASN A 479 9.81 13.08 -37.83
CA ASN A 479 8.46 13.50 -37.46
C ASN A 479 7.51 13.89 -38.60
N ALA A 480 7.81 13.51 -39.82
CA ALA A 480 6.98 13.77 -41.01
C ALA A 480 6.67 12.48 -41.77
N ARG A 481 5.45 12.40 -42.30
CA ARG A 481 5.05 11.33 -43.19
C ARG A 481 5.76 11.46 -44.56
N THR A 482 6.34 10.39 -45.09
CA THR A 482 7.06 10.37 -46.37
C THR A 482 6.74 9.13 -47.16
N GLU A 483 6.92 9.21 -48.50
CA GLU A 483 6.66 8.09 -49.42
C GLU A 483 7.86 7.12 -49.53
N ALA A 484 9.08 7.59 -49.19
CA ALA A 484 10.27 6.77 -49.25
C ALA A 484 11.35 7.32 -48.31
N VAL A 485 12.20 6.41 -47.82
CA VAL A 485 13.37 6.76 -47.00
C VAL A 485 14.51 5.80 -47.32
N SER A 486 15.78 6.28 -47.26
CA SER A 486 16.94 5.48 -47.69
C SER A 486 17.99 5.24 -46.61
N GLU A 487 17.99 6.01 -45.55
CA GLU A 487 18.98 5.91 -44.46
C GLU A 487 18.43 6.48 -43.13
N GLY A 488 19.04 6.14 -42.00
CA GLY A 488 18.67 6.62 -40.67
C GLY A 488 17.59 5.74 -40.01
N GLN A 489 16.91 6.32 -39.00
CA GLN A 489 15.80 5.68 -38.33
C GLN A 489 14.48 6.13 -38.93
N ALA A 490 13.52 5.20 -38.97
CA ALA A 490 12.16 5.49 -39.41
C ALA A 490 11.14 4.66 -38.60
N LEU A 491 9.88 5.13 -38.58
CA LEU A 491 8.74 4.40 -38.04
C LEU A 491 7.90 3.90 -39.19
N LEU A 492 7.59 2.63 -39.19
CA LEU A 492 6.87 1.94 -40.27
C LEU A 492 5.56 1.32 -39.77
N VAL A 493 4.52 1.40 -40.60
CA VAL A 493 3.28 0.63 -40.41
C VAL A 493 3.06 -0.22 -41.66
N PHE A 494 2.84 -1.51 -41.47
CA PHE A 494 2.50 -2.48 -42.51
C PHE A 494 1.04 -2.89 -42.40
N ASP A 495 0.42 -3.37 -43.50
CA ASP A 495 -0.96 -3.87 -43.50
C ASP A 495 -1.14 -5.11 -42.58
N GLN A 496 -0.09 -5.90 -42.41
CA GLN A 496 0.00 -7.01 -41.45
C GLN A 496 1.43 -7.19 -40.93
N THR A 497 1.58 -7.82 -39.78
CA THR A 497 2.88 -8.00 -39.17
C THR A 497 2.97 -9.25 -38.31
N PRO A 498 4.12 -9.97 -38.29
CA PRO A 498 4.43 -11.02 -37.32
C PRO A 498 5.06 -10.46 -36.04
N PHE A 499 5.38 -9.16 -36.01
CA PHE A 499 6.05 -8.49 -34.88
C PHE A 499 5.06 -8.13 -33.78
N TYR A 500 5.29 -8.65 -32.59
CA TYR A 500 4.52 -8.27 -31.40
C TYR A 500 4.91 -6.87 -30.93
N ALA A 501 3.93 -6.01 -30.78
CA ALA A 501 4.14 -4.70 -30.16
C ALA A 501 4.13 -4.83 -28.64
N GLU A 502 5.02 -4.11 -27.94
CA GLU A 502 5.12 -4.14 -26.48
C GLU A 502 3.76 -3.84 -25.82
N MET A 503 3.27 -4.80 -25.06
CA MET A 503 2.00 -4.71 -24.35
C MET A 503 1.88 -5.82 -23.30
N GLY A 504 1.10 -5.58 -22.22
CA GLY A 504 0.76 -6.60 -21.22
C GLY A 504 1.96 -7.23 -20.52
N GLY A 505 3.07 -6.46 -20.38
CA GLY A 505 4.31 -6.93 -19.77
C GLY A 505 5.18 -7.80 -20.69
N GLN A 506 4.78 -8.07 -21.92
CA GLN A 506 5.64 -8.72 -22.92
C GLN A 506 6.38 -7.67 -23.75
N VAL A 507 7.71 -7.81 -23.84
CA VAL A 507 8.54 -6.92 -24.67
C VAL A 507 8.30 -7.10 -26.17
N ALA A 508 8.63 -6.07 -26.95
CA ALA A 508 8.55 -6.08 -28.40
C ALA A 508 9.49 -7.10 -29.06
N ASP A 509 9.11 -7.57 -30.24
CA ASP A 509 9.99 -8.34 -31.10
C ASP A 509 11.00 -7.48 -31.83
N HIS A 510 12.12 -8.08 -32.13
CA HIS A 510 13.14 -7.59 -33.03
C HIS A 510 13.22 -8.47 -34.27
N GLY A 511 13.85 -7.96 -35.36
CA GLY A 511 14.02 -8.73 -36.57
C GLY A 511 14.38 -7.90 -37.79
N PHE A 512 13.92 -8.35 -38.98
CA PHE A 512 14.39 -7.80 -40.24
C PHE A 512 13.24 -7.55 -41.21
N VAL A 513 13.37 -6.50 -41.98
CA VAL A 513 12.59 -6.19 -43.17
C VAL A 513 13.45 -6.53 -44.38
N LYS A 514 12.98 -7.42 -45.27
CA LYS A 514 13.69 -7.91 -46.45
C LYS A 514 12.95 -7.51 -47.71
N ASN A 515 13.70 -7.19 -48.73
CA ASN A 515 13.17 -6.94 -50.10
C ASN A 515 12.85 -8.27 -50.85
N ALA A 516 12.25 -8.16 -52.05
CA ALA A 516 11.91 -9.32 -52.84
C ALA A 516 13.14 -10.20 -53.26
N ALA A 517 14.37 -9.67 -53.18
CA ALA A 517 15.57 -10.42 -53.44
C ALA A 517 16.09 -11.18 -52.19
N GLY A 518 15.45 -10.94 -51.04
CA GLY A 518 15.87 -11.50 -49.73
C GLY A 518 16.92 -10.70 -49.00
N ASP A 519 17.33 -9.52 -49.53
CA ASP A 519 18.31 -8.65 -48.84
C ASP A 519 17.64 -7.89 -47.68
N ILE A 520 18.35 -7.73 -46.58
CA ILE A 520 17.90 -6.96 -45.42
C ILE A 520 17.97 -5.47 -45.81
N VAL A 521 16.81 -4.79 -45.81
CA VAL A 521 16.70 -3.36 -46.10
C VAL A 521 16.50 -2.54 -44.83
N ALA A 522 16.00 -3.15 -43.77
CA ALA A 522 15.92 -2.52 -42.45
C ALA A 522 15.99 -3.55 -41.31
N THR A 523 16.47 -3.12 -40.16
CA THR A 523 16.46 -3.89 -38.90
C THR A 523 15.40 -3.30 -37.99
N VAL A 524 14.42 -4.11 -37.55
CA VAL A 524 13.40 -3.72 -36.56
C VAL A 524 14.02 -3.82 -35.18
N ILE A 525 14.14 -2.70 -34.50
CA ILE A 525 14.75 -2.60 -33.16
C ILE A 525 13.76 -2.42 -32.03
N ASP A 526 12.53 -2.04 -32.35
CA ASP A 526 11.42 -1.92 -31.39
C ASP A 526 10.08 -1.91 -32.13
N VAL A 527 9.00 -2.30 -31.42
CA VAL A 527 7.62 -2.22 -31.94
C VAL A 527 6.71 -1.75 -30.81
N GLN A 528 6.15 -0.58 -30.98
CA GLN A 528 5.21 0.05 -30.04
C GLN A 528 3.81 0.16 -30.68
N LYS A 529 2.80 0.53 -29.88
CA LYS A 529 1.49 0.86 -30.46
C LYS A 529 1.41 2.35 -30.82
N ALA A 530 1.00 2.64 -32.04
CA ALA A 530 0.61 3.98 -32.45
C ALA A 530 -0.63 4.45 -31.66
N PRO A 531 -0.96 5.75 -31.64
CA PRO A 531 -2.16 6.27 -30.95
C PRO A 531 -3.49 5.61 -31.34
N ASN A 532 -3.59 5.13 -32.60
CA ASN A 532 -4.75 4.34 -33.08
C ASN A 532 -4.69 2.84 -32.72
N GLY A 533 -3.67 2.41 -31.89
CA GLY A 533 -3.50 1.04 -31.45
C GLY A 533 -2.77 0.09 -32.42
N GLN A 534 -2.35 0.57 -33.60
CA GLN A 534 -1.67 -0.24 -34.59
C GLN A 534 -0.18 -0.47 -34.25
N PRO A 535 0.43 -1.61 -34.65
CA PRO A 535 1.86 -1.86 -34.51
C PRO A 535 2.71 -0.83 -35.28
N LEU A 536 3.56 -0.12 -34.60
CA LEU A 536 4.48 0.90 -35.12
C LEU A 536 5.92 0.39 -34.97
N HIS A 537 6.55 0.03 -36.09
CA HIS A 537 7.89 -0.58 -36.12
C HIS A 537 8.96 0.52 -36.16
N THR A 538 9.81 0.59 -35.17
CA THR A 538 11.02 1.42 -35.16
C THR A 538 12.12 0.66 -35.87
N VAL A 539 12.65 1.21 -36.96
CA VAL A 539 13.66 0.51 -37.78
C VAL A 539 14.91 1.35 -37.99
N GLU A 540 16.05 0.64 -38.13
CA GLU A 540 17.29 1.18 -38.67
C GLU A 540 17.45 0.74 -40.13
N LEU A 541 17.56 1.70 -41.05
CA LEU A 541 17.60 1.44 -42.48
C LEU A 541 18.99 1.05 -42.97
N SER A 542 19.05 0.02 -43.80
CA SER A 542 20.25 -0.41 -44.52
C SER A 542 20.16 -0.13 -46.02
N ALA A 543 18.95 0.08 -46.55
CA ALA A 543 18.66 0.41 -47.93
C ALA A 543 17.32 1.17 -48.04
N SER A 544 17.06 1.71 -49.23
CA SER A 544 15.83 2.46 -49.48
C SER A 544 14.57 1.59 -49.42
N ILE A 545 13.53 2.11 -48.74
CA ILE A 545 12.20 1.51 -48.69
C ILE A 545 11.16 2.56 -49.12
N SER A 546 10.00 2.07 -49.62
CA SER A 546 8.93 2.95 -50.18
C SER A 546 7.56 2.40 -49.80
N VAL A 547 6.61 3.31 -49.58
CA VAL A 547 5.19 3.00 -49.36
C VAL A 547 4.62 2.26 -50.58
N GLY A 548 3.70 1.33 -50.34
CA GLY A 548 3.05 0.52 -51.36
C GLY A 548 3.88 -0.64 -51.90
N GLN A 549 5.13 -0.80 -51.47
CA GLN A 549 5.96 -1.98 -51.79
C GLN A 549 5.70 -3.10 -50.79
N THR A 550 5.86 -4.34 -51.24
CA THR A 550 5.79 -5.54 -50.41
C THR A 550 7.17 -5.93 -49.90
N TYR A 551 7.28 -6.25 -48.65
CA TYR A 551 8.49 -6.68 -47.94
C TYR A 551 8.21 -7.97 -47.21
N THR A 552 9.23 -8.78 -47.03
CA THR A 552 9.20 -9.92 -46.09
C THR A 552 9.61 -9.43 -44.73
N LEU A 553 8.70 -9.52 -43.76
CA LEU A 553 8.92 -9.27 -42.34
C LEU A 553 9.34 -10.57 -41.65
N GLU A 554 10.47 -10.59 -40.99
CA GLU A 554 11.01 -11.77 -40.30
C GLU A 554 11.47 -11.44 -38.90
N ILE A 555 10.85 -12.07 -37.86
CA ILE A 555 11.22 -11.85 -36.46
C ILE A 555 12.47 -12.65 -36.07
N GLU A 556 13.18 -12.19 -35.05
CA GLU A 556 14.24 -12.95 -34.40
C GLU A 556 13.65 -14.10 -33.57
N THR A 557 13.47 -15.25 -34.19
CA THR A 557 12.76 -16.41 -33.61
C THR A 557 13.34 -16.86 -32.27
N LYS A 558 14.67 -16.75 -32.08
CA LYS A 558 15.29 -17.13 -30.81
C LYS A 558 14.86 -16.22 -29.67
N ARG A 559 14.77 -14.90 -29.93
CA ARG A 559 14.27 -13.92 -28.95
C ARG A 559 12.81 -14.22 -28.63
N ARG A 560 11.93 -14.32 -29.64
CA ARG A 560 10.51 -14.65 -29.46
C ARG A 560 10.29 -15.91 -28.62
N LYS A 561 11.01 -16.99 -28.91
CA LYS A 561 10.88 -18.24 -28.15
C LYS A 561 11.32 -18.10 -26.68
N GLY A 562 12.32 -17.28 -26.38
CA GLY A 562 12.71 -16.97 -25.01
C GLY A 562 11.59 -16.23 -24.27
N VAL A 563 11.03 -15.20 -24.92
CA VAL A 563 9.91 -14.42 -24.38
C VAL A 563 8.66 -15.28 -24.16
N GLU A 564 8.27 -16.13 -25.11
CA GLU A 564 7.12 -17.05 -25.00
C GLU A 564 7.24 -18.01 -23.81
N LYS A 565 8.46 -18.54 -23.56
CA LYS A 565 8.75 -19.39 -22.40
C LYS A 565 8.55 -18.65 -21.09
N ASN A 566 9.12 -17.46 -20.99
CA ASN A 566 9.02 -16.62 -19.79
C ASN A 566 7.57 -16.14 -19.57
N HIS A 567 6.86 -15.77 -20.63
CA HIS A 567 5.48 -15.34 -20.52
C HIS A 567 4.52 -16.48 -20.09
N THR A 568 4.69 -17.67 -20.65
CA THR A 568 3.89 -18.83 -20.21
C THR A 568 4.25 -19.24 -18.78
N ALA A 569 5.55 -19.18 -18.41
CA ALA A 569 5.97 -19.44 -17.03
C ALA A 569 5.40 -18.40 -16.03
N THR A 570 5.14 -17.16 -16.48
CA THR A 570 4.47 -16.14 -15.66
C THR A 570 3.05 -16.55 -15.28
N HIS A 571 2.27 -17.14 -16.17
CA HIS A 571 0.95 -17.68 -15.87
C HIS A 571 1.02 -18.85 -14.88
N LEU A 572 1.98 -19.77 -15.07
CA LEU A 572 2.19 -20.86 -14.11
C LEU A 572 2.60 -20.35 -12.73
N LEU A 573 3.47 -19.34 -12.68
CA LEU A 573 3.91 -18.70 -11.44
C LEU A 573 2.73 -18.01 -10.72
N HIS A 574 1.88 -17.30 -11.45
CA HIS A 574 0.71 -16.62 -10.88
C HIS A 574 -0.26 -17.62 -10.22
N ALA A 575 -0.57 -18.72 -10.92
CA ALA A 575 -1.40 -19.80 -10.36
C ALA A 575 -0.75 -20.47 -9.14
N ALA A 576 0.57 -20.74 -9.17
CA ALA A 576 1.28 -21.31 -8.03
C ALA A 576 1.29 -20.37 -6.81
N LEU A 577 1.40 -19.04 -7.03
CA LEU A 577 1.30 -18.05 -5.96
C LEU A 577 -0.10 -18.07 -5.32
N HIS A 578 -1.16 -18.15 -6.10
CA HIS A 578 -2.53 -18.30 -5.60
C HIS A 578 -2.70 -19.57 -4.76
N ASN A 579 -2.19 -20.70 -5.23
CA ASN A 579 -2.33 -21.98 -4.55
C ASN A 579 -1.55 -22.06 -3.24
N ILE A 580 -0.36 -21.46 -3.16
CA ILE A 580 0.56 -21.60 -2.04
C ILE A 580 0.44 -20.46 -1.03
N ILE A 581 0.32 -19.23 -1.51
CA ILE A 581 0.24 -18.01 -0.68
C ILE A 581 -1.21 -17.60 -0.44
N GLY A 582 -2.07 -17.71 -1.47
CA GLY A 582 -3.50 -17.40 -1.40
C GLY A 582 -3.96 -16.47 -2.53
N GLU A 583 -5.28 -16.41 -2.73
CA GLU A 583 -5.93 -15.66 -3.82
C GLU A 583 -5.62 -14.16 -3.85
N HIS A 584 -5.15 -13.59 -2.74
CA HIS A 584 -4.73 -12.19 -2.67
C HIS A 584 -3.42 -11.89 -3.38
N ALA A 585 -2.62 -12.91 -3.74
CA ALA A 585 -1.35 -12.76 -4.44
C ALA A 585 -1.55 -12.47 -5.93
N THR A 586 -2.26 -11.38 -6.24
CA THR A 586 -2.62 -10.99 -7.61
C THR A 586 -1.52 -10.20 -8.29
N GLN A 587 -1.47 -10.25 -9.62
CA GLN A 587 -0.49 -9.51 -10.41
C GLN A 587 -0.65 -8.00 -10.22
N ALA A 588 0.44 -7.34 -9.81
CA ALA A 588 0.58 -5.88 -9.77
C ALA A 588 1.39 -5.35 -10.96
N GLY A 589 2.18 -6.19 -11.61
CA GLY A 589 2.94 -5.88 -12.80
C GLY A 589 3.74 -7.08 -13.29
N SER A 590 4.12 -7.09 -14.56
CA SER A 590 4.98 -8.14 -15.15
C SER A 590 5.92 -7.56 -16.19
N LEU A 591 7.00 -8.28 -16.44
CA LEU A 591 7.92 -8.04 -17.55
C LEU A 591 8.46 -9.38 -18.01
N ASN A 592 8.23 -9.72 -19.28
CA ASN A 592 8.68 -10.95 -19.91
C ASN A 592 9.67 -10.62 -21.02
N GLU A 593 10.96 -10.79 -20.68
CA GLU A 593 12.11 -10.62 -21.56
C GLU A 593 12.55 -11.97 -22.15
N GLN A 594 13.53 -11.94 -23.05
CA GLN A 594 14.12 -13.17 -23.61
C GLN A 594 14.79 -14.01 -22.53
N ASP A 595 15.52 -13.37 -21.62
CA ASP A 595 16.46 -14.02 -20.71
C ASP A 595 15.91 -14.18 -19.28
N PHE A 596 14.87 -13.43 -18.91
CA PHE A 596 14.24 -13.50 -17.59
C PHE A 596 12.77 -13.06 -17.62
N LEU A 597 12.05 -13.38 -16.55
CA LEU A 597 10.76 -12.80 -16.23
C LEU A 597 10.84 -12.09 -14.89
N ARG A 598 10.05 -11.03 -14.76
CA ARG A 598 9.79 -10.31 -13.52
C ARG A 598 8.29 -10.32 -13.26
N PHE A 599 7.91 -10.71 -12.06
CA PHE A 599 6.52 -10.75 -11.64
C PHE A 599 6.34 -9.99 -10.32
N ASP A 600 5.59 -8.91 -10.37
CA ASP A 600 5.23 -8.09 -9.22
C ASP A 600 3.82 -8.50 -8.77
N PHE A 601 3.65 -8.81 -7.49
CA PHE A 601 2.37 -9.30 -6.96
C PHE A 601 2.06 -8.71 -5.59
N THR A 602 0.78 -8.68 -5.26
CA THR A 602 0.31 -8.19 -3.96
C THR A 602 0.56 -9.21 -2.87
N HIS A 603 1.42 -8.85 -1.91
CA HIS A 603 1.64 -9.63 -0.70
C HIS A 603 2.30 -8.76 0.38
N PHE A 604 1.92 -8.96 1.63
CA PHE A 604 2.23 -8.07 2.75
C PHE A 604 3.50 -8.46 3.54
N GLU A 605 4.06 -9.64 3.32
CA GLU A 605 5.26 -10.13 4.00
C GLU A 605 6.27 -10.74 3.01
N ALA A 606 7.48 -11.03 3.47
CA ALA A 606 8.46 -11.74 2.66
C ALA A 606 8.01 -13.19 2.47
N VAL A 607 8.07 -13.67 1.23
CA VAL A 607 7.81 -15.08 0.94
C VAL A 607 8.93 -15.93 1.54
N THR A 608 8.57 -16.93 2.33
CA THR A 608 9.56 -17.76 3.00
C THR A 608 10.34 -18.63 2.01
N ALA A 609 11.55 -19.04 2.40
CA ALA A 609 12.37 -19.93 1.56
C ALA A 609 11.68 -21.27 1.27
N GLU A 610 10.80 -21.74 2.16
CA GLU A 610 10.03 -22.96 1.96
C GLU A 610 8.88 -22.73 0.96
N GLU A 611 8.16 -21.64 1.05
CA GLU A 611 7.13 -21.27 0.08
C GLU A 611 7.73 -21.05 -1.31
N LEU A 612 8.84 -20.31 -1.42
CA LEU A 612 9.54 -20.12 -2.71
C LEU A 612 9.95 -21.46 -3.33
N ARG A 613 10.42 -22.41 -2.53
CA ARG A 613 10.76 -23.72 -3.03
C ARG A 613 9.53 -24.49 -3.52
N ARG A 614 8.42 -24.46 -2.76
CA ARG A 614 7.16 -25.08 -3.17
C ARG A 614 6.60 -24.48 -4.46
N ILE A 615 6.67 -23.14 -4.60
CA ILE A 615 6.27 -22.43 -5.83
C ILE A 615 7.12 -22.87 -7.00
N GLU A 616 8.44 -22.91 -6.84
CA GLU A 616 9.38 -23.35 -7.89
C GLU A 616 9.13 -24.83 -8.28
N GLU A 617 8.88 -25.69 -7.30
CA GLU A 617 8.54 -27.10 -7.52
C GLU A 617 7.21 -27.25 -8.25
N GLU A 618 6.16 -26.56 -7.84
CA GLU A 618 4.84 -26.61 -8.44
C GLU A 618 4.84 -26.12 -9.89
N VAL A 619 5.53 -25.00 -10.18
CA VAL A 619 5.68 -24.51 -11.55
C VAL A 619 6.41 -25.53 -12.44
N ASN A 620 7.48 -26.13 -11.93
CA ASN A 620 8.21 -27.16 -12.68
C ASN A 620 7.39 -28.44 -12.89
N GLU A 621 6.56 -28.82 -11.94
CA GLU A 621 5.64 -29.95 -12.09
C GLU A 621 4.67 -29.71 -13.25
N GLN A 622 4.09 -28.51 -13.37
CA GLN A 622 3.22 -28.16 -14.50
C GLN A 622 3.97 -28.12 -15.83
N ILE A 623 5.25 -27.76 -15.84
CA ILE A 623 6.11 -27.84 -17.01
C ILE A 623 6.31 -29.31 -17.43
N TRP A 624 6.63 -30.17 -16.48
CA TRP A 624 6.88 -31.61 -16.75
C TRP A 624 5.61 -32.38 -17.15
N ASN A 625 4.44 -31.93 -16.70
CA ASN A 625 3.14 -32.49 -17.10
C ASN A 625 2.83 -32.26 -18.59
N ALA A 626 3.62 -31.46 -19.31
CA ALA A 626 3.49 -31.21 -20.75
C ALA A 626 2.06 -30.80 -21.16
N ILE A 627 1.50 -29.84 -20.45
CA ILE A 627 0.12 -29.37 -20.63
C ILE A 627 0.01 -28.56 -21.94
N PRO A 628 -0.97 -28.82 -22.79
CA PRO A 628 -1.24 -27.98 -23.95
C PRO A 628 -1.63 -26.55 -23.51
N VAL A 629 -1.05 -25.55 -24.17
CA VAL A 629 -1.43 -24.14 -24.01
C VAL A 629 -2.39 -23.77 -25.15
N VAL A 630 -3.63 -23.54 -24.82
CA VAL A 630 -4.70 -23.29 -25.79
C VAL A 630 -5.14 -21.84 -25.70
N THR A 631 -5.35 -21.21 -26.85
CA THR A 631 -5.83 -19.84 -26.93
C THR A 631 -7.16 -19.82 -27.63
N VAL A 632 -8.13 -19.10 -27.07
CA VAL A 632 -9.46 -18.91 -27.64
C VAL A 632 -9.78 -17.41 -27.68
N GLU A 633 -10.28 -16.94 -28.81
CA GLU A 633 -10.87 -15.61 -28.94
C GLU A 633 -12.36 -15.71 -28.72
N THR A 634 -12.92 -14.92 -27.80
CA THR A 634 -14.33 -14.98 -27.42
C THR A 634 -14.80 -13.64 -26.87
N ASP A 635 -16.10 -13.51 -26.61
CA ASP A 635 -16.60 -12.35 -25.87
C ASP A 635 -16.27 -12.41 -24.38
N ILE A 636 -16.31 -11.26 -23.70
CA ILE A 636 -15.92 -11.12 -22.31
C ILE A 636 -16.81 -11.93 -21.34
N GLU A 637 -18.10 -12.12 -21.66
CA GLU A 637 -19.02 -12.88 -20.80
C GLU A 637 -18.70 -14.38 -20.86
N THR A 638 -18.52 -14.92 -22.07
CA THR A 638 -18.06 -16.31 -22.26
C THR A 638 -16.70 -16.55 -21.57
N ALA A 639 -15.78 -15.59 -21.66
CA ALA A 639 -14.49 -15.68 -20.97
C ALA A 639 -14.65 -15.78 -19.46
N LYS A 640 -15.57 -15.03 -18.86
CA LYS A 640 -15.90 -15.13 -17.42
C LYS A 640 -16.52 -16.49 -17.05
N GLU A 641 -17.41 -17.02 -17.89
CA GLU A 641 -17.98 -18.37 -17.70
C GLU A 641 -16.92 -19.46 -17.74
N MET A 642 -15.86 -19.26 -18.53
CA MET A 642 -14.69 -20.15 -18.55
C MET A 642 -13.82 -20.02 -17.27
N GLY A 643 -14.14 -19.09 -16.37
CA GLY A 643 -13.34 -18.82 -15.16
C GLY A 643 -12.08 -17.99 -15.44
N ALA A 644 -12.03 -17.26 -16.56
CA ALA A 644 -10.85 -16.48 -16.92
C ALA A 644 -10.61 -15.33 -15.93
N MET A 645 -9.40 -15.33 -15.35
CA MET A 645 -8.93 -14.24 -14.50
C MET A 645 -8.67 -12.99 -15.36
N ALA A 646 -9.34 -11.88 -15.00
CA ALA A 646 -9.10 -10.58 -15.58
C ALA A 646 -8.22 -9.75 -14.67
N LEU A 647 -7.16 -9.13 -15.20
CA LEU A 647 -6.28 -8.25 -14.41
C LEU A 647 -7.00 -6.94 -14.10
N PHE A 648 -6.91 -6.51 -12.84
CA PHE A 648 -7.47 -5.24 -12.39
C PHE A 648 -6.81 -4.05 -13.11
N GLY A 649 -7.64 -3.19 -13.73
CA GLY A 649 -7.20 -1.93 -14.33
C GLY A 649 -6.98 -1.97 -15.84
N GLU A 650 -7.06 -3.10 -16.52
CA GLU A 650 -7.03 -3.16 -17.98
C GLU A 650 -8.44 -2.97 -18.58
N LYS A 651 -8.51 -2.16 -19.65
CA LYS A 651 -9.73 -1.99 -20.41
C LYS A 651 -9.79 -3.07 -21.49
N TYR A 652 -10.63 -4.06 -21.28
CA TYR A 652 -10.87 -5.11 -22.26
C TYR A 652 -11.91 -4.67 -23.29
N GLY A 653 -11.69 -5.04 -24.56
CA GLY A 653 -12.69 -4.87 -25.63
C GLY A 653 -13.87 -5.83 -25.48
N LYS A 654 -14.81 -5.79 -26.43
CA LYS A 654 -15.92 -6.76 -26.49
C LYS A 654 -15.40 -8.18 -26.79
N GLU A 655 -14.37 -8.29 -27.63
CA GLU A 655 -13.66 -9.53 -27.93
C GLU A 655 -12.35 -9.58 -27.10
N VAL A 656 -12.10 -10.70 -26.47
CA VAL A 656 -10.95 -10.95 -25.61
C VAL A 656 -10.29 -12.27 -25.97
N ARG A 657 -9.01 -12.37 -25.69
CA ARG A 657 -8.21 -13.56 -25.91
C ARG A 657 -7.97 -14.26 -24.55
N VAL A 658 -8.46 -15.49 -24.42
CA VAL A 658 -8.30 -16.35 -23.24
C VAL A 658 -7.19 -17.34 -23.51
N VAL A 659 -6.21 -17.40 -22.62
CA VAL A 659 -5.13 -18.39 -22.62
C VAL A 659 -5.40 -19.40 -21.51
N THR A 660 -5.49 -20.69 -21.87
CA THR A 660 -5.74 -21.77 -20.95
C THR A 660 -4.54 -22.73 -20.91
N ILE A 661 -4.14 -23.12 -19.73
CA ILE A 661 -3.10 -24.13 -19.48
C ILE A 661 -3.77 -25.27 -18.69
N GLY A 662 -4.49 -26.13 -19.40
CA GLY A 662 -5.39 -27.09 -18.78
C GLY A 662 -6.41 -26.41 -17.86
N ASP A 663 -6.67 -27.04 -16.71
CA ASP A 663 -7.50 -26.47 -15.64
C ASP A 663 -6.64 -25.69 -14.60
N TYR A 664 -5.32 -25.57 -14.85
CA TYR A 664 -4.41 -24.98 -13.89
C TYR A 664 -4.35 -23.45 -13.94
N SER A 665 -4.40 -22.87 -15.14
CA SER A 665 -4.43 -21.41 -15.33
C SER A 665 -5.34 -21.05 -16.49
N VAL A 666 -6.27 -20.09 -16.25
CA VAL A 666 -7.17 -19.53 -17.27
C VAL A 666 -7.15 -18.02 -17.10
N GLU A 667 -6.54 -17.31 -18.06
CA GLU A 667 -6.32 -15.85 -17.94
C GLU A 667 -6.60 -15.11 -19.24
N LEU A 668 -7.03 -13.86 -19.13
CA LEU A 668 -7.11 -12.94 -20.28
C LEU A 668 -5.71 -12.46 -20.64
N CYS A 669 -5.21 -12.82 -21.82
CA CYS A 669 -3.87 -12.48 -22.26
C CYS A 669 -3.74 -12.30 -23.76
N GLY A 670 -3.25 -11.12 -24.20
CA GLY A 670 -2.94 -10.80 -25.59
C GLY A 670 -1.53 -11.18 -26.06
N GLY A 671 -0.72 -11.79 -25.19
CA GLY A 671 0.67 -12.13 -25.49
C GLY A 671 0.87 -13.38 -26.31
N THR A 672 2.12 -13.68 -26.64
CA THR A 672 2.52 -14.91 -27.32
C THR A 672 3.02 -15.95 -26.31
N HIS A 673 2.68 -17.22 -26.57
CA HIS A 673 2.93 -18.33 -25.66
C HIS A 673 3.51 -19.53 -26.37
N VAL A 674 4.18 -20.42 -25.61
CA VAL A 674 4.52 -21.75 -26.10
C VAL A 674 3.25 -22.55 -26.37
N SER A 675 3.33 -23.56 -27.25
CA SER A 675 2.20 -24.45 -27.56
C SER A 675 1.96 -25.51 -26.47
N ASN A 676 3.00 -25.81 -25.69
CA ASN A 676 3.00 -26.80 -24.63
C ASN A 676 3.96 -26.38 -23.51
N THR A 677 3.58 -26.59 -22.27
CA THR A 677 4.40 -26.20 -21.11
C THR A 677 5.78 -26.84 -21.10
N ALA A 678 5.94 -28.04 -21.65
CA ALA A 678 7.25 -28.70 -21.75
C ALA A 678 8.28 -27.89 -22.57
N GLU A 679 7.86 -27.01 -23.46
CA GLU A 679 8.79 -26.15 -24.23
C GLU A 679 9.51 -25.13 -23.34
N ILE A 680 8.96 -24.79 -22.17
CA ILE A 680 9.59 -23.90 -21.17
C ILE A 680 10.93 -24.52 -20.70
N GLY A 681 10.94 -25.85 -20.52
CA GLY A 681 12.09 -26.64 -20.09
C GLY A 681 12.20 -26.72 -18.58
N ILE A 682 12.84 -25.77 -17.94
CA ILE A 682 12.97 -25.67 -16.47
C ILE A 682 12.77 -24.22 -16.05
N PHE A 683 12.14 -24.03 -14.88
CA PHE A 683 11.92 -22.74 -14.25
C PHE A 683 12.75 -22.63 -12.97
N LYS A 684 13.36 -21.45 -12.72
CA LYS A 684 14.11 -21.18 -11.50
C LYS A 684 13.88 -19.76 -11.01
N ILE A 685 13.51 -19.63 -9.73
CA ILE A 685 13.45 -18.34 -9.03
C ILE A 685 14.89 -17.92 -8.67
N LEU A 686 15.28 -16.72 -9.09
CA LEU A 686 16.57 -16.12 -8.77
C LEU A 686 16.49 -15.25 -7.52
N LYS A 687 15.42 -14.49 -7.37
CA LYS A 687 15.28 -13.49 -6.31
C LYS A 687 13.82 -13.23 -5.99
N GLU A 688 13.56 -12.94 -4.71
CA GLU A 688 12.30 -12.39 -4.21
C GLU A 688 12.64 -11.18 -3.33
N GLU A 689 11.91 -10.07 -3.50
CA GLU A 689 12.12 -8.84 -2.73
C GLU A 689 10.87 -7.99 -2.61
N GLY A 690 10.81 -7.14 -1.58
CA GLY A 690 9.78 -6.09 -1.45
C GLY A 690 10.16 -4.88 -2.31
N ILE A 691 9.21 -4.39 -3.11
CA ILE A 691 9.39 -3.20 -3.95
C ILE A 691 8.52 -2.02 -3.51
N GLY A 692 7.61 -2.27 -2.59
CA GLY A 692 6.70 -1.29 -2.03
C GLY A 692 5.96 -1.90 -0.86
N SER A 693 5.15 -1.10 -0.17
CA SER A 693 4.29 -1.63 0.87
C SER A 693 3.17 -2.46 0.25
N GLY A 694 3.11 -3.75 0.63
CA GLY A 694 2.13 -4.69 0.11
C GLY A 694 2.40 -5.20 -1.31
N THR A 695 3.59 -4.94 -1.88
CA THR A 695 3.98 -5.47 -3.20
C THR A 695 5.33 -6.17 -3.13
N ARG A 696 5.36 -7.38 -3.64
CA ARG A 696 6.55 -8.24 -3.73
C ARG A 696 6.92 -8.46 -5.18
N ARG A 697 8.18 -8.70 -5.44
CA ARG A 697 8.75 -8.97 -6.77
C ARG A 697 9.47 -10.30 -6.79
N ILE A 698 9.12 -11.15 -7.74
CA ILE A 698 9.90 -12.34 -8.10
C ILE A 698 10.62 -12.08 -9.43
N ILE A 699 11.92 -12.41 -9.48
CA ILE A 699 12.71 -12.50 -10.71
C ILE A 699 13.02 -13.98 -10.91
N ALA A 700 12.65 -14.50 -12.07
CA ALA A 700 12.86 -15.89 -12.43
C ALA A 700 13.36 -16.04 -13.87
N VAL A 701 13.87 -17.20 -14.19
CA VAL A 701 14.44 -17.57 -15.49
C VAL A 701 13.93 -18.93 -15.94
N THR A 702 13.92 -19.14 -17.27
CA THR A 702 13.45 -20.42 -17.85
C THR A 702 14.48 -21.04 -18.77
N GLY A 703 14.32 -22.32 -19.06
CA GLY A 703 15.06 -23.05 -20.07
C GLY A 703 16.57 -22.93 -19.95
N ARG A 704 17.22 -22.36 -20.98
CA ARG A 704 18.67 -22.20 -21.03
C ARG A 704 19.23 -21.35 -19.89
N GLU A 705 18.60 -20.25 -19.58
CA GLU A 705 19.08 -19.32 -18.55
C GLU A 705 18.92 -19.92 -17.14
N ALA A 706 17.88 -20.71 -16.89
CA ALA A 706 17.76 -21.49 -15.67
C ALA A 706 18.87 -22.57 -15.55
N PHE A 707 19.17 -23.24 -16.64
CA PHE A 707 20.30 -24.18 -16.67
C PHE A 707 21.65 -23.50 -16.39
N LEU A 708 21.90 -22.33 -16.96
CA LEU A 708 23.09 -21.55 -16.68
C LEU A 708 23.17 -21.11 -15.22
N ALA A 709 22.08 -20.65 -14.64
CA ALA A 709 22.03 -20.28 -13.23
C ALA A 709 22.36 -21.44 -12.29
N TYR A 710 21.89 -22.67 -12.59
CA TYR A 710 22.31 -23.87 -11.85
C TYR A 710 23.78 -24.18 -12.00
N ARG A 711 24.34 -24.05 -13.22
CA ARG A 711 25.77 -24.25 -13.48
C ARG A 711 26.67 -23.27 -12.75
N ASP A 712 26.28 -22.00 -12.74
CA ASP A 712 27.04 -20.96 -12.04
C ASP A 712 27.07 -21.23 -10.53
N GLN A 713 25.94 -21.70 -9.95
CA GLN A 713 25.90 -22.13 -8.54
C GLN A 713 26.77 -23.36 -8.29
N GLU A 714 26.75 -24.36 -9.19
CA GLU A 714 27.62 -25.53 -9.09
C GLU A 714 29.10 -25.17 -9.19
N ASP A 715 29.48 -24.31 -10.14
CA ASP A 715 30.86 -23.90 -10.36
C ASP A 715 31.37 -23.06 -9.17
N ALA A 716 30.56 -22.16 -8.61
CA ALA A 716 30.87 -21.45 -7.38
C ALA A 716 31.10 -22.40 -6.19
N LEU A 717 30.25 -23.43 -6.05
CA LEU A 717 30.45 -24.47 -5.02
C LEU A 717 31.74 -25.29 -5.24
N LYS A 718 32.08 -25.59 -6.48
CA LYS A 718 33.36 -26.25 -6.83
C LYS A 718 34.56 -25.38 -6.47
N GLU A 719 34.50 -24.09 -6.74
CA GLU A 719 35.56 -23.13 -6.38
C GLU A 719 35.72 -23.04 -4.85
N VAL A 720 34.64 -22.95 -4.11
CA VAL A 720 34.66 -23.00 -2.63
C VAL A 720 35.25 -24.30 -2.17
N ALA A 721 34.83 -25.46 -2.71
CA ALA A 721 35.39 -26.79 -2.39
C ALA A 721 36.89 -26.86 -2.63
N ALA A 722 37.36 -26.33 -3.76
CA ALA A 722 38.79 -26.27 -4.07
C ALA A 722 39.59 -25.41 -3.08
N THR A 723 39.07 -24.21 -2.77
CA THR A 723 39.66 -23.26 -1.83
C THR A 723 39.84 -23.85 -0.43
N ILE A 724 38.84 -24.55 0.08
CA ILE A 724 38.86 -25.18 1.41
C ILE A 724 39.43 -26.59 1.38
N LYS A 725 39.90 -27.05 0.22
CA LYS A 725 40.43 -28.40 0.00
C LYS A 725 39.47 -29.51 0.43
N SER A 726 38.19 -29.37 0.05
CA SER A 726 37.17 -30.40 0.26
C SER A 726 37.13 -31.34 -0.93
N PRO A 727 37.22 -32.65 -0.73
CA PRO A 727 37.30 -33.66 -1.84
C PRO A 727 35.94 -33.82 -2.55
N GLN A 728 34.84 -33.43 -1.91
CA GLN A 728 33.47 -33.54 -2.43
C GLN A 728 32.65 -32.34 -2.06
N ILE A 729 31.77 -31.86 -2.99
CA ILE A 729 30.91 -30.70 -2.77
C ILE A 729 29.98 -30.93 -1.58
N LYS A 730 29.45 -32.17 -1.40
CA LYS A 730 28.52 -32.46 -0.28
C LYS A 730 29.17 -32.30 1.12
N GLU A 731 30.51 -32.29 1.21
CA GLU A 731 31.25 -32.10 2.46
C GLU A 731 31.62 -30.64 2.72
N VAL A 732 31.36 -29.71 1.77
CA VAL A 732 31.69 -28.31 1.88
C VAL A 732 31.04 -27.67 3.12
N PRO A 733 29.74 -27.89 3.43
CA PRO A 733 29.12 -27.30 4.64
C PRO A 733 29.86 -27.72 5.92
N ASN A 734 30.15 -29.01 6.12
CA ASN A 734 30.83 -29.51 7.31
C ASN A 734 32.27 -28.95 7.42
N LYS A 735 32.96 -28.83 6.27
CA LYS A 735 34.30 -28.28 6.24
C LYS A 735 34.32 -26.79 6.58
N VAL A 736 33.37 -26.01 6.06
CA VAL A 736 33.21 -24.58 6.38
C VAL A 736 32.89 -24.38 7.86
N GLU A 737 32.01 -25.19 8.42
CA GLU A 737 31.68 -25.14 9.86
C GLU A 737 32.93 -25.44 10.73
N SER A 738 33.68 -26.47 10.34
CA SER A 738 34.96 -26.80 11.01
C SER A 738 35.98 -25.65 10.97
N LEU A 739 36.13 -25.01 9.81
CA LEU A 739 37.00 -23.84 9.65
C LEU A 739 36.54 -22.65 10.48
N ALA A 740 35.21 -22.38 10.49
CA ALA A 740 34.65 -21.31 11.31
C ALA A 740 34.87 -21.58 12.81
N GLN A 741 34.78 -22.83 13.25
CA GLN A 741 35.13 -23.20 14.62
C GLN A 741 36.63 -23.02 14.92
N GLN A 742 37.51 -23.45 14.03
CA GLN A 742 38.95 -23.23 14.18
C GLN A 742 39.31 -21.74 14.28
N VAL A 743 38.65 -20.87 13.48
CA VAL A 743 38.88 -19.42 13.58
C VAL A 743 38.46 -18.89 14.98
N ARG A 744 37.29 -19.31 15.50
CA ARG A 744 36.86 -18.93 16.85
C ARG A 744 37.87 -19.39 17.92
N ASP A 745 38.38 -20.61 17.82
CA ASP A 745 39.31 -21.16 18.76
C ASP A 745 40.69 -20.45 18.71
N LEU A 746 41.17 -20.15 17.48
CA LEU A 746 42.40 -19.38 17.28
C LEU A 746 42.25 -17.93 17.80
N GLN A 747 41.08 -17.31 17.64
CA GLN A 747 40.83 -15.97 18.20
C GLN A 747 40.92 -15.98 19.73
N LYS A 748 40.32 -17.00 20.37
CA LYS A 748 40.43 -17.18 21.86
C LYS A 748 41.86 -17.43 22.28
N GLU A 749 42.58 -18.29 21.58
CA GLU A 749 43.99 -18.58 21.88
C GLU A 749 44.86 -17.32 21.71
N ASN A 750 44.66 -16.57 20.63
CA ASN A 750 45.37 -15.31 20.40
C ASN A 750 45.09 -14.27 21.51
N ALA A 751 43.83 -14.16 21.97
CA ALA A 751 43.49 -13.28 23.09
C ALA A 751 44.19 -13.73 24.37
N ALA A 752 44.18 -15.04 24.66
CA ALA A 752 44.83 -15.58 25.85
C ALA A 752 46.40 -15.43 25.80
N LEU A 753 46.97 -15.60 24.58
CA LEU A 753 48.40 -15.38 24.38
C LEU A 753 48.81 -13.91 24.56
N LYS A 754 47.98 -12.98 24.06
CA LYS A 754 48.18 -11.54 24.28
C LYS A 754 48.10 -11.19 25.75
N GLU A 755 47.15 -11.74 26.50
CA GLU A 755 46.99 -11.54 27.93
C GLU A 755 48.20 -12.08 28.68
N LYS A 756 48.69 -13.29 28.38
CA LYS A 756 49.90 -13.85 28.96
C LYS A 756 51.15 -13.03 28.66
N ALA A 757 51.30 -12.55 27.39
CA ALA A 757 52.40 -11.67 27.02
C ALA A 757 52.41 -10.34 27.80
N ALA A 758 51.20 -9.75 27.94
CA ALA A 758 51.02 -8.54 28.75
C ALA A 758 51.36 -8.78 30.24
N ALA A 759 50.92 -9.90 30.82
CA ALA A 759 51.22 -10.27 32.20
C ALA A 759 52.72 -10.52 32.42
N ALA A 760 53.41 -11.17 31.48
CA ALA A 760 54.86 -11.39 31.55
C ALA A 760 55.66 -10.06 31.48
N ALA A 761 55.30 -9.17 30.58
CA ALA A 761 55.87 -7.82 30.47
C ALA A 761 55.65 -6.99 31.76
N ALA A 762 54.50 -7.12 32.41
CA ALA A 762 54.21 -6.47 33.69
C ALA A 762 55.17 -6.92 34.82
N GLY A 763 55.45 -8.23 34.85
CA GLY A 763 56.31 -8.80 35.94
C GLY A 763 57.74 -8.26 35.95
N ASP A 764 58.30 -7.87 34.83
CA ASP A 764 59.64 -7.29 34.74
C ASP A 764 59.68 -5.79 35.02
N ILE A 765 58.62 -5.05 34.65
CA ILE A 765 58.54 -3.62 34.90
C ILE A 765 58.43 -3.27 36.38
N PHE A 766 57.78 -4.08 37.17
CA PHE A 766 57.60 -3.85 38.60
C PHE A 766 58.85 -4.15 39.47
N LYS A 767 59.94 -4.63 38.88
CA LYS A 767 61.23 -4.87 39.58
C LYS A 767 62.07 -3.61 39.71
N GLU A 768 61.84 -2.60 38.84
CA GLU A 768 62.67 -1.37 38.87
C GLU A 768 62.04 -0.27 39.74
N VAL A 769 62.07 -0.49 41.06
CA VAL A 769 61.64 0.50 42.02
C VAL A 769 62.77 1.51 42.31
N LYS A 770 62.42 2.80 42.21
CA LYS A 770 63.33 3.94 42.54
C LYS A 770 62.76 4.68 43.71
N ASP A 771 63.62 5.50 44.37
CA ASP A 771 63.22 6.35 45.45
C ASP A 771 63.52 7.82 45.14
N ALA A 772 62.57 8.71 45.43
CA ALA A 772 62.74 10.14 45.38
C ALA A 772 62.03 10.78 46.57
N ASN A 773 62.68 11.55 47.40
CA ASN A 773 62.16 12.25 48.56
C ASN A 773 61.40 11.33 49.55
N GLY A 774 61.82 10.04 49.66
CA GLY A 774 61.14 9.05 50.49
C GLY A 774 59.86 8.41 49.86
N ILE A 775 59.59 8.65 48.61
CA ILE A 775 58.46 8.04 47.78
C ILE A 775 59.02 7.01 46.86
N ARG A 776 58.63 5.75 47.05
CA ARG A 776 59.03 4.65 46.14
C ARG A 776 58.25 4.80 44.88
N TYR A 777 58.85 4.85 43.69
CA TYR A 777 58.15 4.96 42.42
C TYR A 777 58.70 4.02 41.36
N ILE A 778 57.89 3.67 40.40
CA ILE A 778 58.24 2.98 39.17
C ILE A 778 57.90 3.93 37.98
N ALA A 779 58.89 4.23 37.15
CA ALA A 779 58.72 5.00 35.92
C ALA A 779 59.33 4.20 34.76
N SER A 780 58.53 3.73 33.86
CA SER A 780 58.94 2.84 32.77
C SER A 780 58.16 3.05 31.46
N GLN A 781 58.87 2.84 30.36
CA GLN A 781 58.21 2.74 29.05
C GLN A 781 57.74 1.31 28.85
N VAL A 782 56.49 1.16 28.41
CA VAL A 782 55.88 -0.16 28.11
C VAL A 782 55.45 -0.26 26.66
N GLN A 783 55.51 -1.46 26.11
CA GLN A 783 54.95 -1.77 24.81
C GLN A 783 53.56 -2.38 24.97
N VAL A 784 52.57 -1.68 24.54
CA VAL A 784 51.17 -2.13 24.59
C VAL A 784 50.44 -1.86 23.26
N SER A 785 49.42 -2.64 22.99
CA SER A 785 48.67 -2.52 21.75
C SER A 785 47.61 -1.38 21.76
N ASP A 786 47.16 -1.00 22.96
CA ASP A 786 46.16 0.03 23.16
C ASP A 786 46.30 0.70 24.55
N ALA A 787 45.67 1.85 24.72
CA ALA A 787 45.72 2.62 25.96
C ALA A 787 44.99 1.94 27.15
N GLY A 788 44.09 1.00 26.89
CA GLY A 788 43.37 0.23 27.91
C GLY A 788 44.31 -0.73 28.64
N ALA A 789 45.31 -1.29 27.93
CA ALA A 789 46.32 -2.16 28.51
C ALA A 789 47.13 -1.44 29.62
N LEU A 790 47.39 -0.15 29.52
CA LEU A 790 48.04 0.62 30.59
C LEU A 790 47.24 0.61 31.91
N ARG A 791 45.92 0.65 31.85
CA ARG A 791 45.06 0.52 33.03
C ARG A 791 45.15 -0.85 33.68
N THR A 792 45.22 -1.89 32.88
CA THR A 792 45.40 -3.26 33.38
C THR A 792 46.71 -3.39 34.16
N PHE A 793 47.79 -2.72 33.68
CA PHE A 793 49.06 -2.66 34.45
C PHE A 793 48.88 -1.93 35.76
N ALA A 794 48.18 -0.81 35.78
CA ALA A 794 47.92 -0.03 37.03
C ALA A 794 47.05 -0.82 38.02
N ASP A 795 46.06 -1.55 37.56
CA ASP A 795 45.19 -2.40 38.38
C ASP A 795 45.98 -3.55 39.05
N ASN A 796 46.85 -4.21 38.27
CA ASN A 796 47.79 -5.22 38.78
C ASN A 796 48.76 -4.65 39.80
N TRP A 797 49.28 -3.45 39.53
CA TRP A 797 50.18 -2.77 40.45
C TRP A 797 49.46 -2.37 41.77
N LYS A 798 48.20 -1.93 41.68
CA LYS A 798 47.38 -1.56 42.87
C LYS A 798 47.19 -2.72 43.86
N GLN A 799 47.12 -3.95 43.36
CA GLN A 799 46.88 -5.16 44.17
C GLN A 799 48.09 -5.63 44.94
N LYS A 800 49.33 -5.13 44.67
CA LYS A 800 50.57 -5.56 45.29
C LYS A 800 51.36 -4.35 45.80
N ASP A 801 52.20 -4.56 46.79
CA ASP A 801 53.02 -3.50 47.35
C ASP A 801 54.38 -3.39 46.64
N TYR A 802 54.33 -2.93 45.36
CA TYR A 802 55.58 -2.71 44.61
C TYR A 802 56.21 -1.33 44.88
N SER A 803 55.41 -0.28 44.79
CA SER A 803 55.82 1.12 44.95
C SER A 803 54.61 1.98 45.34
N ASP A 804 54.85 3.24 45.78
CA ASP A 804 53.81 4.18 46.13
C ASP A 804 53.26 4.94 44.96
N VAL A 805 54.07 5.09 43.87
CA VAL A 805 53.70 5.75 42.63
C VAL A 805 54.10 4.90 41.45
N LEU A 806 53.25 4.86 40.42
CA LEU A 806 53.51 4.21 39.12
C LEU A 806 53.32 5.21 38.00
N VAL A 807 54.32 5.35 37.12
CA VAL A 807 54.29 6.13 35.92
C VAL A 807 54.63 5.22 34.74
N LEU A 808 53.67 4.98 33.86
CA LEU A 808 53.84 4.19 32.64
C LEU A 808 53.65 5.05 31.39
N VAL A 809 54.55 4.89 30.44
CA VAL A 809 54.46 5.58 29.15
C VAL A 809 54.49 4.57 28.02
N ALA A 810 53.58 4.71 27.10
CA ALA A 810 53.49 3.86 25.89
C ALA A 810 53.39 4.69 24.60
N ALA A 811 54.23 4.34 23.61
CA ALA A 811 54.02 4.84 22.23
C ALA A 811 53.09 3.86 21.50
N ILE A 812 51.95 4.33 21.01
CA ILE A 812 50.96 3.53 20.28
C ILE A 812 50.68 4.24 18.96
N GLY A 813 51.27 3.74 17.87
CA GLY A 813 51.30 4.47 16.59
C GLY A 813 52.02 5.82 16.76
N ASP A 814 51.38 6.92 16.31
CA ASP A 814 51.92 8.26 16.39
C ASP A 814 51.56 8.99 17.71
N LYS A 815 50.97 8.26 18.67
CA LYS A 815 50.53 8.86 19.96
C LYS A 815 51.32 8.28 21.15
N VAL A 816 51.60 9.16 22.09
CA VAL A 816 52.16 8.79 23.39
C VAL A 816 51.04 8.80 24.43
N ASN A 817 50.93 7.69 25.16
CA ASN A 817 49.96 7.57 26.25
C ASN A 817 50.76 7.49 27.57
N VAL A 818 50.37 8.33 28.52
CA VAL A 818 51.00 8.38 29.86
C VAL A 818 49.92 8.01 30.87
N LEU A 819 50.24 7.09 31.78
CA LEU A 819 49.43 6.74 32.92
C LEU A 819 50.22 7.03 34.21
N VAL A 820 49.59 7.69 35.15
CA VAL A 820 50.08 7.90 36.53
C VAL A 820 49.08 7.27 37.48
N ALA A 821 49.55 6.42 38.37
CA ALA A 821 48.77 5.91 39.49
C ALA A 821 49.52 6.14 40.85
N SER A 822 48.79 6.46 41.90
CA SER A 822 49.32 6.74 43.21
C SER A 822 48.56 6.03 44.30
N LYS A 823 49.27 5.50 45.28
CA LYS A 823 48.79 5.00 46.60
C LYS A 823 49.18 5.92 47.73
N SER A 824 50.08 6.89 47.46
CA SER A 824 50.56 7.85 48.47
C SER A 824 49.52 8.97 48.69
N SER A 825 49.30 9.39 49.90
CA SER A 825 48.54 10.58 50.26
C SER A 825 49.21 11.86 49.80
N ASP A 826 50.51 11.83 49.63
CA ASP A 826 51.36 13.00 49.38
C ASP A 826 51.51 13.29 47.87
N VAL A 827 51.22 12.29 47.06
CA VAL A 827 51.30 12.42 45.61
C VAL A 827 49.91 12.25 44.92
N HIS A 828 49.41 13.34 44.37
CA HIS A 828 48.15 13.35 43.62
C HIS A 828 48.39 13.07 42.14
N ALA A 829 47.99 11.87 41.62
CA ALA A 829 48.22 11.44 40.26
C ALA A 829 47.76 12.46 39.19
N GLY A 830 46.60 13.11 39.44
CA GLY A 830 46.06 14.13 38.54
C GLY A 830 46.86 15.43 38.47
N ASN A 831 47.63 15.74 39.53
CA ASN A 831 48.54 16.89 39.53
C ASN A 831 49.87 16.50 38.88
N LEU A 832 50.42 15.35 39.20
CA LEU A 832 51.65 14.85 38.62
C LEU A 832 51.54 14.71 37.09
N ILE A 833 50.44 14.18 36.57
CA ILE A 833 50.27 14.03 35.15
C ILE A 833 50.16 15.36 34.42
N LYS A 834 49.63 16.42 35.04
CA LYS A 834 49.56 17.78 34.45
C LYS A 834 50.96 18.38 34.26
N VAL A 835 51.94 17.98 35.07
CA VAL A 835 53.33 18.39 34.94
C VAL A 835 54.04 17.55 33.89
N LEU A 836 53.80 16.24 33.87
CA LEU A 836 54.46 15.30 32.96
C LEU A 836 53.95 15.33 31.52
N ALA A 837 52.66 15.52 31.32
CA ALA A 837 52.03 15.46 29.98
C ALA A 837 52.57 16.50 29.00
N PRO A 838 52.85 17.76 29.34
CA PRO A 838 53.42 18.75 28.43
C PRO A 838 54.78 18.37 27.87
N ILE A 839 55.60 17.54 28.57
CA ILE A 839 56.90 17.06 28.08
C ILE A 839 56.79 16.27 26.81
N VAL A 840 55.71 15.51 26.63
CA VAL A 840 55.43 14.72 25.41
C VAL A 840 54.44 15.43 24.48
N ALA A 841 54.40 16.76 24.58
CA ALA A 841 53.41 17.58 23.83
C ALA A 841 51.97 17.12 24.05
N GLY A 842 51.62 16.74 25.28
CA GLY A 842 50.37 16.12 25.65
C GLY A 842 49.52 16.94 26.61
N ARG A 843 48.29 16.49 26.83
CA ARG A 843 47.36 16.99 27.84
C ARG A 843 46.62 15.83 28.48
N GLY A 844 46.31 15.98 29.75
CA GLY A 844 45.59 14.95 30.47
C GLY A 844 45.16 15.37 31.85
N GLY A 845 44.60 14.45 32.60
CA GLY A 845 44.16 14.65 33.97
C GLY A 845 43.52 13.39 34.54
N GLY A 846 43.04 13.49 35.76
CA GLY A 846 42.40 12.34 36.39
C GLY A 846 42.16 12.59 37.88
N LYS A 847 41.89 11.49 38.59
CA LYS A 847 41.64 11.46 40.03
C LYS A 847 42.94 11.44 40.82
N PRO A 848 42.89 11.64 42.13
CA PRO A 848 44.09 11.57 42.99
C PRO A 848 44.83 10.25 42.87
N ASP A 849 44.12 9.14 42.69
CA ASP A 849 44.64 7.78 42.64
C ASP A 849 45.06 7.26 41.26
N MET A 850 44.57 7.89 40.19
CA MET A 850 44.90 7.54 38.81
C MET A 850 44.58 8.64 37.83
N ALA A 851 45.46 8.93 36.88
CA ALA A 851 45.31 9.90 35.84
C ALA A 851 45.93 9.41 34.52
N MET A 852 45.44 9.87 33.39
CA MET A 852 45.95 9.55 32.06
C MET A 852 46.12 10.80 31.21
N ALA A 853 47.12 10.78 30.33
CA ALA A 853 47.35 11.82 29.35
C ALA A 853 47.66 11.23 27.98
N GLY A 854 47.34 11.97 26.92
CA GLY A 854 47.75 11.68 25.57
C GLY A 854 48.72 12.76 25.07
N GLY A 855 49.76 12.39 24.37
CA GLY A 855 50.77 13.27 23.76
C GLY A 855 51.08 12.86 22.32
N SER A 856 51.94 13.62 21.63
CA SER A 856 52.33 13.36 20.23
C SER A 856 53.85 13.29 20.04
N ASP A 857 54.67 13.59 21.07
CA ASP A 857 56.13 13.56 20.95
C ASP A 857 56.71 12.32 21.63
N ALA A 858 56.93 11.27 20.81
CA ALA A 858 57.53 10.01 21.26
C ALA A 858 59.03 10.16 21.58
N SER A 859 59.71 11.17 21.03
CA SER A 859 61.13 11.38 21.27
C SER A 859 61.43 11.90 22.69
N ALA A 860 60.43 12.54 23.29
CA ALA A 860 60.51 13.11 24.65
C ALA A 860 60.16 12.10 25.78
N ILE A 861 59.82 10.85 25.46
CA ILE A 861 59.44 9.83 26.47
C ILE A 861 60.54 9.64 27.53
N GLN A 862 61.82 9.54 27.13
CA GLN A 862 62.88 9.37 28.10
C GLN A 862 63.10 10.59 29.01
N THR A 863 62.86 11.80 28.45
CA THR A 863 62.87 13.06 29.21
C THR A 863 61.77 13.07 30.25
N LEU A 864 60.57 12.63 29.89
CA LEU A 864 59.46 12.48 30.82
C LEU A 864 59.77 11.52 31.96
N LEU A 865 60.28 10.33 31.60
CA LEU A 865 60.60 9.31 32.61
C LEU A 865 61.69 9.80 33.60
N ASN A 866 62.66 10.57 33.11
CA ASN A 866 63.74 11.13 33.95
C ASN A 866 63.22 12.28 34.86
N SER A 867 62.21 13.04 34.39
CA SER A 867 61.64 14.15 35.14
C SER A 867 60.69 13.71 36.27
N VAL A 868 60.32 12.43 36.35
CA VAL A 868 59.43 11.93 37.41
C VAL A 868 59.97 12.17 38.79
N ALA A 869 61.30 11.87 39.03
CA ALA A 869 61.93 12.05 40.35
C ALA A 869 61.92 13.49 40.86
N GLU A 870 62.03 14.47 39.95
CA GLU A 870 62.08 15.90 40.27
C GLU A 870 60.69 16.47 40.64
N ASN A 871 59.62 15.74 40.26
CA ASN A 871 58.21 16.15 40.45
C ASN A 871 57.46 15.31 41.50
N LEU A 872 58.12 14.36 42.12
CA LEU A 872 57.73 13.63 43.33
C LEU A 872 58.23 14.33 44.59
#